data_8c054dfc983dbc4797b1723273d05272
#
_entry.id   8c054dfc983dbc4797b1723273d05272
#
_cell.length_a   1.000
_cell.length_b   1.000
_cell.length_c   1.000
_cell.angle_alpha   90.00
_cell.angle_beta   90.00
_cell.angle_gamma   90.00
#
_symmetry.space_group_name_H-M   'P 1'
#
loop_
_entity.id
_entity.type
_entity.pdbx_description
1 polymer ?
#
loop_
_entity_poly.entity_id
_entity_poly.type
_entity_poly.pdbx_seq_one_letter_code
_entity_poly.pdbx_strand_id
1 'polypeptide(L)'
;MAYSKCPPMPVIPVEWHDNVHLTSIQKENNAFLFRTRVLNKAVTFAVTFPAVGGVRLTAVNVEKGFFDCTDNGAITYSGKKYLKLTSGNRTAVFCKDDACGFMLHVQNADGETVYTFTGADILFGFSGNKLKKFAKMKLFGDFTNDEVLYGLGERYNTLNQVGHDALMWNVDTAIHGGGRDNGVDHNESYQCVPVLHSNRGYMLYVNSMYGAWFDFGKETPHRFSLDFNGPVADFFVFVGTPKENLKSYADLTGHSIIPPKWAFQYWMGGGAPAWRVDGRDYKDVLREYIDGYAAMGIRHVAGCYGEGDPSKNKEGYEIAAESGMRMFIWNHPSQSIDFAKEVLGTEDMNELPYLMPKGRKTTCLAINGRNWLDFTHPNTKRVLKAFYKKYFEWGLKGAMIDFGEFVTPDALLYNGKTGNAMHNEHSYWYAKTMKEVFDEGANGDYILFERSGCAGSQAFAGQFGGDQAAFMYGLKQAFYAGVNMGASGFNIWGSDIGGYNGSTDDETYKRWVEFATFSPLMRAHGVGNPRNPWVHGDEAVELFKKLYWWRENMLDYVYSTAVNAHLTAEPIMRAMAIEFPREGLDHVDTQYMFGSELLVAPVVDLGRRCKMVRFPAGNWVNLWTAERIAGDREMMVAANDADIPVYLRAGAAMVLRLGDTLEITVPFEADKAATALLVTPADGKRTVRHYFDEKTFADFATDNANGTAVTVKNVSGAKLDAVLAFGVEAKKVLVDGKEAAFTAENGKTAVRTDKGFKTVEIF
;
A
#
# COMPACT_ATOMS: atom_id res chain seq x y z
N MET A 1 -2.20 -17.33 -30.24
CA MET A 1 -3.49 -17.34 -29.54
C MET A 1 -3.72 -15.93 -29.05
N ALA A 2 -4.91 -15.39 -29.27
CA ALA A 2 -5.28 -14.09 -28.71
C ALA A 2 -6.05 -14.38 -27.41
N TYR A 3 -5.54 -13.94 -26.28
CA TYR A 3 -6.27 -13.98 -25.01
C TYR A 3 -7.10 -12.70 -24.89
N SER A 4 -8.39 -12.83 -24.70
CA SER A 4 -9.31 -11.70 -24.49
C SER A 4 -9.58 -11.41 -23.01
N LYS A 5 -9.04 -12.23 -22.11
CA LYS A 5 -9.20 -12.15 -20.66
C LYS A 5 -7.88 -12.44 -19.96
N CYS A 6 -7.74 -11.99 -18.71
CA CYS A 6 -6.63 -12.37 -17.84
C CYS A 6 -6.57 -13.91 -17.74
N PRO A 7 -5.40 -14.52 -17.92
CA PRO A 7 -5.29 -15.98 -17.91
C PRO A 7 -5.47 -16.54 -16.49
N PRO A 8 -6.25 -17.62 -16.33
CA PRO A 8 -6.41 -18.26 -15.03
C PRO A 8 -5.10 -18.90 -14.57
N MET A 9 -4.97 -19.02 -13.24
CA MET A 9 -3.87 -19.77 -12.64
C MET A 9 -3.90 -21.24 -13.12
N PRO A 10 -2.80 -21.80 -13.64
CA PRO A 10 -2.79 -23.15 -14.15
C PRO A 10 -2.93 -24.17 -13.02
N VAL A 11 -3.72 -25.22 -13.25
CA VAL A 11 -3.77 -26.38 -12.37
C VAL A 11 -2.62 -27.32 -12.71
N ILE A 12 -1.69 -27.52 -11.78
CA ILE A 12 -0.58 -28.46 -11.92
C ILE A 12 -0.91 -29.72 -11.11
N PRO A 13 -1.19 -30.85 -11.76
CA PRO A 13 -1.44 -32.10 -11.04
C PRO A 13 -0.14 -32.62 -10.40
N VAL A 14 -0.22 -32.92 -9.10
CA VAL A 14 0.93 -33.39 -8.31
C VAL A 14 0.49 -34.45 -7.33
N GLU A 15 1.45 -35.29 -6.93
CA GLU A 15 1.38 -36.17 -5.76
C GLU A 15 2.13 -35.50 -4.61
N TRP A 16 1.45 -35.28 -3.48
CA TRP A 16 1.98 -34.60 -2.32
C TRP A 16 2.71 -35.52 -1.37
N HIS A 17 3.88 -35.12 -0.89
CA HIS A 17 4.70 -35.84 0.09
C HIS A 17 5.26 -34.86 1.14
N ASP A 18 5.28 -35.31 2.38
CA ASP A 18 5.79 -34.61 3.55
C ASP A 18 7.31 -34.76 3.76
N ASN A 19 7.83 -34.08 4.77
CA ASN A 19 9.23 -34.07 5.20
C ASN A 19 9.46 -34.77 6.54
N VAL A 20 8.67 -35.77 6.89
CA VAL A 20 8.74 -36.44 8.22
C VAL A 20 9.98 -37.32 8.42
N HIS A 21 10.73 -37.64 7.37
CA HIS A 21 11.92 -38.47 7.47
C HIS A 21 13.19 -37.64 7.63
N LEU A 22 13.52 -37.22 8.84
CA LEU A 22 14.77 -36.55 9.16
C LEU A 22 15.97 -37.51 9.09
N THR A 23 16.98 -37.20 8.28
CA THR A 23 18.11 -38.09 8.02
C THR A 23 19.42 -37.61 8.65
N SER A 24 19.67 -36.32 8.74
CA SER A 24 20.85 -35.76 9.34
C SER A 24 20.66 -34.31 9.78
N ILE A 25 21.49 -33.88 10.73
CA ILE A 25 21.62 -32.48 11.18
C ILE A 25 23.10 -32.07 11.16
N GLN A 26 23.36 -30.83 10.82
CA GLN A 26 24.70 -30.26 10.76
C GLN A 26 24.69 -28.82 11.31
N LYS A 27 25.59 -28.53 12.27
CA LYS A 27 25.75 -27.21 12.86
C LYS A 27 26.86 -26.49 12.11
N GLU A 28 26.54 -25.34 11.55
CA GLU A 28 27.51 -24.43 10.93
C GLU A 28 27.57 -23.12 11.71
N ASN A 29 28.53 -22.27 11.39
CA ASN A 29 28.72 -21.02 12.11
C ASN A 29 27.56 -20.05 11.92
N ASN A 30 27.01 -19.96 10.70
CA ASN A 30 25.97 -19.02 10.30
C ASN A 30 24.66 -19.69 9.84
N ALA A 31 24.60 -21.02 9.81
CA ALA A 31 23.43 -21.78 9.41
C ALA A 31 23.31 -23.08 10.21
N PHE A 32 22.07 -23.47 10.51
CA PHE A 32 21.76 -24.78 11.01
C PHE A 32 21.12 -25.60 9.88
N LEU A 33 21.84 -26.61 9.39
CA LEU A 33 21.39 -27.44 8.29
C LEU A 33 20.77 -28.72 8.81
N PHE A 34 19.68 -29.17 8.20
CA PHE A 34 19.14 -30.50 8.41
C PHE A 34 18.59 -31.06 7.10
N ARG A 35 18.60 -32.39 6.97
CA ARG A 35 18.14 -33.09 5.79
C ARG A 35 16.95 -33.99 6.11
N THR A 36 15.97 -33.91 5.24
CA THR A 36 14.82 -34.81 5.22
C THR A 36 14.87 -35.66 3.96
N ARG A 37 14.09 -36.72 3.93
CA ARG A 37 13.87 -37.53 2.73
C ARG A 37 12.40 -37.45 2.33
N VAL A 38 12.17 -36.97 1.13
CA VAL A 38 10.85 -36.93 0.48
C VAL A 38 10.88 -37.93 -0.66
N LEU A 39 10.20 -39.07 -0.51
CA LEU A 39 10.39 -40.22 -1.40
C LEU A 39 11.87 -40.66 -1.46
N ASN A 40 12.45 -40.62 -2.66
CA ASN A 40 13.86 -40.97 -2.89
C ASN A 40 14.79 -39.75 -3.01
N LYS A 41 14.28 -38.55 -2.74
CA LYS A 41 15.03 -37.31 -2.83
C LYS A 41 15.36 -36.77 -1.45
N ALA A 42 16.57 -36.27 -1.30
CA ALA A 42 16.95 -35.51 -0.12
C ALA A 42 16.56 -34.03 -0.29
N VAL A 43 15.93 -33.46 0.70
CA VAL A 43 15.70 -32.02 0.83
C VAL A 43 16.57 -31.51 1.98
N THR A 44 17.38 -30.50 1.70
CA THR A 44 18.24 -29.85 2.72
C THR A 44 17.62 -28.55 3.09
N PHE A 45 17.27 -28.37 4.36
CA PHE A 45 16.81 -27.14 4.94
C PHE A 45 17.96 -26.41 5.65
N ALA A 46 17.95 -25.08 5.57
CA ALA A 46 18.79 -24.19 6.35
C ALA A 46 17.91 -23.31 7.24
N VAL A 47 18.23 -23.25 8.53
CA VAL A 47 17.72 -22.23 9.44
C VAL A 47 18.80 -21.16 9.58
N THR A 48 18.47 -19.93 9.27
CA THR A 48 19.36 -18.77 9.38
C THR A 48 18.68 -17.60 10.09
N PHE A 49 19.47 -16.59 10.45
CA PHE A 49 19.00 -15.37 11.09
C PHE A 49 19.37 -14.16 10.20
N PRO A 50 18.51 -13.77 9.28
CA PRO A 50 18.80 -12.74 8.31
C PRO A 50 19.17 -11.39 8.94
N ALA A 51 19.99 -10.61 8.24
CA ALA A 51 20.37 -9.26 8.69
C ALA A 51 19.15 -8.34 8.86
N VAL A 52 18.14 -8.51 8.02
CA VAL A 52 16.87 -7.76 8.06
C VAL A 52 15.95 -8.12 9.23
N GLY A 53 16.23 -9.19 9.98
CA GLY A 53 15.45 -9.62 11.14
C GLY A 53 14.84 -11.01 11.00
N GLY A 54 14.14 -11.47 12.06
CA GLY A 54 13.40 -12.72 12.07
C GLY A 54 14.26 -14.01 12.04
N VAL A 55 13.59 -15.11 11.71
CA VAL A 55 14.16 -16.44 11.48
C VAL A 55 13.76 -16.87 10.06
N ARG A 56 14.72 -17.35 9.28
CA ARG A 56 14.47 -17.88 7.93
C ARG A 56 14.63 -19.40 7.93
N LEU A 57 13.64 -20.08 7.35
CA LEU A 57 13.72 -21.50 7.01
C LEU A 57 13.66 -21.63 5.48
N THR A 58 14.73 -22.14 4.87
CA THR A 58 14.76 -22.32 3.41
C THR A 58 15.24 -23.70 3.00
N ALA A 59 14.66 -24.26 1.95
CA ALA A 59 15.12 -25.50 1.31
C ALA A 59 16.16 -25.14 0.23
N VAL A 60 17.43 -25.38 0.51
CA VAL A 60 18.58 -24.90 -0.29
C VAL A 60 18.84 -25.66 -1.58
N ASN A 61 18.26 -26.84 -1.77
CA ASN A 61 18.46 -27.67 -2.97
C ASN A 61 17.19 -27.80 -3.84
N VAL A 62 16.28 -26.84 -3.69
CA VAL A 62 15.12 -26.59 -4.57
C VAL A 62 15.26 -25.21 -5.20
N GLU A 63 14.21 -24.69 -5.80
CA GLU A 63 14.26 -23.34 -6.38
C GLU A 63 14.41 -22.28 -5.29
N LYS A 64 15.27 -21.28 -5.53
CA LYS A 64 15.49 -20.17 -4.59
C LYS A 64 14.30 -19.25 -4.54
N GLY A 65 14.14 -18.59 -3.39
CA GLY A 65 13.25 -17.45 -3.21
C GLY A 65 13.64 -16.24 -4.06
N PHE A 66 12.73 -15.31 -4.21
CA PHE A 66 12.91 -14.16 -5.10
C PHE A 66 13.89 -13.13 -4.55
N PHE A 67 13.79 -12.77 -3.28
CA PHE A 67 14.70 -11.84 -2.63
C PHE A 67 15.85 -12.56 -1.94
N ASP A 68 17.07 -12.10 -2.18
CA ASP A 68 18.26 -12.53 -1.45
C ASP A 68 18.53 -11.60 -0.27
N CYS A 69 19.02 -12.16 0.82
CA CYS A 69 19.50 -11.41 1.97
C CYS A 69 20.76 -12.03 2.55
N THR A 70 21.57 -11.20 3.18
CA THR A 70 22.74 -11.66 3.96
C THR A 70 22.29 -12.20 5.32
N ASP A 71 22.91 -13.28 5.78
CA ASP A 71 22.69 -13.81 7.11
C ASP A 71 23.53 -13.06 8.16
N ASN A 72 22.97 -12.88 9.36
CA ASN A 72 23.54 -12.04 10.38
C ASN A 72 24.33 -12.85 11.44
N GLY A 73 25.55 -13.23 11.06
CA GLY A 73 26.53 -13.68 12.03
C GLY A 73 26.35 -15.10 12.58
N ALA A 74 27.12 -15.40 13.59
CA ALA A 74 27.22 -16.73 14.14
C ALA A 74 26.00 -17.16 14.94
N ILE A 75 25.62 -18.43 14.77
CA ILE A 75 24.58 -19.09 15.55
C ILE A 75 25.22 -19.74 16.78
N THR A 76 24.69 -19.42 17.96
CA THR A 76 25.01 -20.09 19.19
C THR A 76 24.05 -21.26 19.43
N TYR A 77 24.60 -22.41 19.80
CA TYR A 77 23.86 -23.66 20.00
C TYR A 77 23.89 -24.08 21.47
N SER A 78 22.72 -24.37 22.05
CA SER A 78 22.62 -24.92 23.39
C SER A 78 21.53 -26.00 23.47
N GLY A 79 21.59 -26.85 24.52
CA GLY A 79 20.65 -27.96 24.69
C GLY A 79 21.04 -29.22 23.91
N LYS A 80 20.30 -30.32 24.16
CA LYS A 80 20.49 -31.63 23.49
C LYS A 80 19.26 -32.12 22.76
N LYS A 81 18.15 -32.38 23.48
CA LYS A 81 16.89 -32.82 22.90
C LYS A 81 16.18 -31.66 22.19
N TYR A 82 16.17 -30.51 22.83
CA TYR A 82 15.65 -29.25 22.27
C TYR A 82 16.87 -28.37 22.01
N LEU A 83 17.24 -28.28 20.74
CA LEU A 83 18.44 -27.52 20.34
C LEU A 83 18.03 -26.06 20.13
N LYS A 84 18.40 -25.22 21.06
CA LYS A 84 18.20 -23.79 21.00
C LYS A 84 19.24 -23.15 20.08
N LEU A 85 18.78 -22.42 19.08
CA LEU A 85 19.54 -21.66 18.08
C LEU A 85 19.35 -20.19 18.41
N THR A 86 20.42 -19.43 18.60
CA THR A 86 20.31 -17.99 18.90
C THR A 86 21.30 -17.18 18.07
N SER A 87 20.85 -16.00 17.63
CA SER A 87 21.70 -14.97 17.01
C SER A 87 21.20 -13.59 17.44
N GLY A 88 22.01 -12.89 18.24
CA GLY A 88 21.55 -11.67 18.93
C GLY A 88 20.39 -11.99 19.88
N ASN A 89 19.31 -11.25 19.78
CA ASN A 89 18.07 -11.43 20.57
C ASN A 89 17.06 -12.41 19.95
N ARG A 90 17.37 -13.03 18.81
CA ARG A 90 16.47 -13.92 18.07
C ARG A 90 16.71 -15.37 18.44
N THR A 91 15.64 -16.13 18.57
CA THR A 91 15.67 -17.51 19.04
C THR A 91 14.78 -18.41 18.18
N ALA A 92 15.32 -19.57 17.84
CA ALA A 92 14.55 -20.71 17.36
C ALA A 92 14.95 -21.96 18.13
N VAL A 93 14.01 -22.89 18.34
CA VAL A 93 14.25 -24.15 19.03
C VAL A 93 13.93 -25.30 18.09
N PHE A 94 14.94 -26.07 17.72
CA PHE A 94 14.80 -27.26 16.90
C PHE A 94 14.72 -28.51 17.76
N CYS A 95 13.77 -29.38 17.46
CA CYS A 95 13.73 -30.73 18.02
C CYS A 95 13.41 -31.78 16.94
N LYS A 96 14.02 -32.96 17.09
CA LYS A 96 13.61 -34.13 16.34
C LYS A 96 12.33 -34.69 16.96
N ASP A 97 11.40 -35.08 16.10
CA ASP A 97 10.14 -35.73 16.48
C ASP A 97 9.88 -36.92 15.58
N ASP A 98 9.41 -38.05 16.14
CA ASP A 98 9.23 -39.28 15.38
C ASP A 98 7.93 -39.27 14.56
N ALA A 99 6.95 -38.46 14.93
CA ALA A 99 5.66 -38.38 14.22
C ALA A 99 5.73 -37.34 13.04
N CYS A 100 6.30 -36.19 13.27
CA CYS A 100 6.35 -35.11 12.28
C CYS A 100 7.77 -34.80 11.73
N GLY A 101 8.76 -35.63 12.05
CA GLY A 101 10.13 -35.54 11.57
C GLY A 101 10.96 -34.52 12.33
N PHE A 102 10.53 -33.29 12.35
CA PHE A 102 11.12 -32.19 13.10
C PHE A 102 10.08 -31.15 13.52
N MET A 103 10.41 -30.40 14.55
CA MET A 103 9.75 -29.14 14.90
C MET A 103 10.77 -28.03 14.99
N LEU A 104 10.45 -26.88 14.45
CA LEU A 104 11.21 -25.63 14.58
C LEU A 104 10.29 -24.57 15.17
N HIS A 105 10.44 -24.31 16.46
CA HIS A 105 9.70 -23.29 17.19
C HIS A 105 10.42 -21.94 17.07
N VAL A 106 9.76 -20.94 16.52
CA VAL A 106 10.24 -19.56 16.50
C VAL A 106 9.72 -18.84 17.74
N GLN A 107 10.60 -18.22 18.52
CA GLN A 107 10.26 -17.62 19.80
C GLN A 107 10.42 -16.08 19.78
N ASN A 108 9.57 -15.41 20.56
CA ASN A 108 9.70 -14.00 20.86
C ASN A 108 10.81 -13.74 21.91
N ALA A 109 11.02 -12.49 22.29
CA ALA A 109 12.04 -12.09 23.27
C ALA A 109 11.80 -12.69 24.68
N ASP A 110 10.55 -12.98 25.02
CA ASP A 110 10.15 -13.56 26.30
C ASP A 110 10.32 -15.09 26.33
N GLY A 111 10.68 -15.69 25.19
CA GLY A 111 10.85 -17.14 25.03
C GLY A 111 9.55 -17.89 24.72
N GLU A 112 8.48 -17.19 24.44
CA GLU A 112 7.20 -17.80 24.02
C GLU A 112 7.28 -18.19 22.55
N THR A 113 6.76 -19.36 22.21
CA THR A 113 6.67 -19.82 20.82
C THR A 113 5.53 -19.08 20.11
N VAL A 114 5.87 -18.31 19.08
CA VAL A 114 4.90 -17.54 18.26
C VAL A 114 4.54 -18.27 16.98
N TYR A 115 5.46 -19.07 16.43
CA TYR A 115 5.23 -19.87 15.23
C TYR A 115 5.99 -21.21 15.27
N THR A 116 5.46 -22.26 14.64
CA THR A 116 6.10 -23.57 14.57
C THR A 116 6.05 -24.12 13.14
N PHE A 117 7.19 -24.51 12.60
CA PHE A 117 7.28 -25.36 11.42
C PHE A 117 7.41 -26.81 11.85
N THR A 118 6.74 -27.73 11.14
CA THR A 118 6.96 -29.16 11.28
C THR A 118 7.26 -29.80 9.91
N GLY A 119 7.88 -30.97 9.93
CA GLY A 119 8.11 -31.72 8.69
C GLY A 119 6.82 -32.21 8.04
N ALA A 120 5.78 -32.46 8.84
CA ALA A 120 4.46 -32.86 8.36
C ALA A 120 3.69 -31.73 7.67
N ASP A 121 4.00 -30.47 7.99
CA ASP A 121 3.29 -29.29 7.47
C ASP A 121 3.94 -28.69 6.21
N ILE A 122 5.16 -29.11 5.85
CA ILE A 122 5.82 -28.71 4.62
C ILE A 122 5.76 -29.84 3.61
N LEU A 123 4.96 -29.66 2.56
CA LEU A 123 4.73 -30.65 1.53
C LEU A 123 5.36 -30.24 0.20
N PHE A 124 5.95 -31.20 -0.50
CA PHE A 124 6.37 -31.02 -1.88
C PHE A 124 5.50 -31.86 -2.81
N GLY A 125 4.96 -31.21 -3.84
CA GLY A 125 4.22 -31.83 -4.93
C GLY A 125 5.14 -32.25 -6.06
N PHE A 126 5.05 -33.51 -6.48
CA PHE A 126 5.80 -34.07 -7.59
C PHE A 126 4.94 -34.21 -8.84
N SER A 127 5.46 -33.77 -9.97
CA SER A 127 4.81 -33.93 -11.27
C SER A 127 5.62 -34.83 -12.22
N GLY A 128 4.91 -35.41 -13.20
CA GLY A 128 5.48 -36.20 -14.29
C GLY A 128 5.55 -37.68 -14.01
N ASN A 129 5.82 -38.48 -15.07
CA ASN A 129 5.97 -39.93 -15.01
C ASN A 129 7.16 -40.29 -14.09
N LYS A 130 6.89 -41.10 -13.07
CA LYS A 130 7.84 -41.56 -12.03
C LYS A 130 8.26 -40.49 -11.04
N LEU A 131 7.42 -39.49 -10.76
CA LEU A 131 7.63 -38.46 -9.70
C LEU A 131 9.02 -37.81 -9.77
N LYS A 132 9.42 -37.30 -10.94
CA LYS A 132 10.80 -36.89 -11.18
C LYS A 132 11.12 -35.47 -10.79
N LYS A 133 10.15 -34.54 -10.71
CA LYS A 133 10.39 -33.11 -10.54
C LYS A 133 9.53 -32.52 -9.43
N PHE A 134 10.14 -31.77 -8.51
CA PHE A 134 9.40 -30.88 -7.64
C PHE A 134 8.69 -29.83 -8.50
N ALA A 135 7.40 -29.69 -8.32
CA ALA A 135 6.56 -28.79 -9.12
C ALA A 135 5.80 -27.77 -8.27
N LYS A 136 5.44 -28.16 -7.04
CA LYS A 136 4.66 -27.33 -6.11
C LYS A 136 5.21 -27.44 -4.71
N MET A 137 4.86 -26.46 -3.87
CA MET A 137 5.09 -26.47 -2.43
C MET A 137 3.79 -26.09 -1.72
N LYS A 138 3.52 -26.74 -0.57
CA LYS A 138 2.41 -26.40 0.31
C LYS A 138 2.93 -26.28 1.74
N LEU A 139 2.50 -25.24 2.42
CA LEU A 139 2.72 -25.03 3.86
C LEU A 139 1.38 -25.05 4.57
N PHE A 140 1.31 -25.80 5.67
CA PHE A 140 0.24 -25.69 6.65
C PHE A 140 0.73 -24.99 7.91
N GLY A 141 -0.21 -24.42 8.65
CA GLY A 141 0.04 -23.90 9.98
C GLY A 141 -1.25 -23.84 10.77
N ASP A 142 -1.15 -24.02 12.08
CA ASP A 142 -2.30 -23.97 12.98
C ASP A 142 -2.40 -22.61 13.65
N PHE A 143 -3.64 -22.16 13.91
CA PHE A 143 -3.93 -20.91 14.60
C PHE A 143 -5.00 -21.09 15.67
N THR A 144 -5.02 -20.19 16.67
CA THR A 144 -5.93 -20.24 17.80
C THR A 144 -7.25 -19.54 17.52
N ASN A 145 -8.29 -19.77 18.35
CA ASN A 145 -9.63 -19.18 18.18
C ASN A 145 -9.65 -17.65 18.18
N ASP A 146 -8.73 -17.02 18.91
CA ASP A 146 -8.61 -15.59 19.09
C ASP A 146 -7.53 -14.96 18.17
N GLU A 147 -6.94 -15.78 17.29
CA GLU A 147 -5.94 -15.31 16.36
C GLU A 147 -6.57 -14.57 15.19
N VAL A 148 -6.02 -13.41 14.86
CA VAL A 148 -6.38 -12.61 13.70
C VAL A 148 -5.25 -12.70 12.69
N LEU A 149 -5.57 -13.09 11.47
CA LEU A 149 -4.65 -13.26 10.36
C LEU A 149 -4.96 -12.23 9.28
N TYR A 150 -4.00 -11.37 8.88
CA TYR A 150 -4.25 -10.29 7.94
C TYR A 150 -3.01 -9.94 7.08
N GLY A 151 -3.23 -9.17 6.00
CA GLY A 151 -2.23 -8.82 4.99
C GLY A 151 -2.66 -9.26 3.59
N LEU A 152 -1.81 -10.00 2.86
CA LEU A 152 -2.03 -10.64 1.56
C LEU A 152 -2.10 -9.69 0.36
N GLY A 153 -1.72 -8.42 0.49
CA GLY A 153 -1.87 -7.42 -0.55
C GLY A 153 -3.28 -6.84 -0.60
N GLU A 154 -3.79 -6.58 -1.78
CA GLU A 154 -5.08 -5.95 -1.96
C GLU A 154 -6.21 -6.96 -1.75
N ARG A 155 -6.96 -6.85 -0.65
CA ARG A 155 -8.12 -7.68 -0.33
C ARG A 155 -9.34 -6.79 -0.13
N TYR A 156 -10.49 -7.22 -0.70
CA TYR A 156 -11.69 -6.42 -0.80
C TYR A 156 -12.79 -6.79 0.21
N ASN A 157 -12.60 -7.88 0.96
CA ASN A 157 -13.61 -8.45 1.84
C ASN A 157 -13.53 -7.92 3.28
N THR A 158 -12.41 -8.09 3.95
CA THR A 158 -12.18 -7.76 5.37
C THR A 158 -10.68 -7.65 5.64
N LEU A 159 -10.31 -7.14 6.81
CA LEU A 159 -8.93 -7.20 7.28
C LEU A 159 -8.59 -8.63 7.75
N ASN A 160 -9.40 -9.19 8.67
CA ASN A 160 -9.18 -10.53 9.21
C ASN A 160 -9.57 -11.61 8.18
N GLN A 161 -8.60 -12.39 7.72
CA GLN A 161 -8.79 -13.41 6.71
C GLN A 161 -9.20 -14.79 7.28
N VAL A 162 -9.31 -14.95 8.60
CA VAL A 162 -9.79 -16.19 9.21
C VAL A 162 -11.19 -16.54 8.72
N GLY A 163 -11.38 -17.77 8.24
CA GLY A 163 -12.62 -18.26 7.63
C GLY A 163 -12.75 -17.97 6.12
N HIS A 164 -11.75 -17.33 5.52
CA HIS A 164 -11.70 -17.00 4.10
C HIS A 164 -10.61 -17.75 3.35
N ASP A 165 -10.70 -17.73 2.04
CA ASP A 165 -9.66 -18.17 1.12
C ASP A 165 -9.22 -17.01 0.22
N ALA A 166 -8.06 -17.14 -0.41
CA ALA A 166 -7.51 -16.12 -1.28
C ALA A 166 -6.74 -16.72 -2.46
N LEU A 167 -7.06 -16.29 -3.67
CA LEU A 167 -6.26 -16.56 -4.85
C LEU A 167 -5.10 -15.56 -4.92
N MET A 168 -3.87 -16.07 -4.84
CA MET A 168 -2.64 -15.29 -4.93
C MET A 168 -2.11 -15.32 -6.37
N TRP A 169 -2.92 -14.85 -7.30
CA TRP A 169 -2.67 -14.73 -8.73
C TRP A 169 -3.26 -13.41 -9.19
N ASN A 170 -2.42 -12.49 -9.65
CA ASN A 170 -2.86 -11.17 -10.06
C ASN A 170 -3.88 -11.28 -11.20
N VAL A 171 -5.07 -10.73 -11.00
CA VAL A 171 -6.21 -10.86 -11.94
C VAL A 171 -6.84 -9.51 -12.19
N ASP A 172 -7.24 -9.25 -13.43
CA ASP A 172 -8.14 -8.14 -13.74
C ASP A 172 -9.56 -8.49 -13.25
N THR A 173 -9.89 -8.08 -12.05
CA THR A 173 -11.15 -8.43 -11.37
C THR A 173 -12.37 -7.81 -12.05
N ALA A 174 -12.19 -6.65 -12.73
CA ALA A 174 -13.27 -6.01 -13.47
C ALA A 174 -13.78 -6.85 -14.65
N ILE A 175 -12.88 -7.59 -15.30
CA ILE A 175 -13.23 -8.47 -16.43
C ILE A 175 -13.88 -9.75 -15.93
N HIS A 176 -13.41 -10.32 -14.82
CA HIS A 176 -13.89 -11.57 -14.25
C HIS A 176 -15.25 -11.41 -13.56
N GLY A 177 -15.42 -10.37 -12.74
CA GLY A 177 -16.63 -10.10 -11.98
C GLY A 177 -17.72 -9.33 -12.73
N GLY A 178 -17.58 -9.08 -14.03
CA GLY A 178 -18.51 -8.26 -14.79
C GLY A 178 -18.61 -6.82 -14.31
N GLY A 179 -17.56 -6.30 -13.69
CA GLY A 179 -17.47 -4.96 -13.14
C GLY A 179 -18.28 -4.72 -11.87
N ARG A 180 -18.84 -5.78 -11.25
CA ARG A 180 -19.72 -5.63 -10.08
C ARG A 180 -19.02 -5.96 -8.75
N ASP A 181 -18.14 -6.94 -8.72
CA ASP A 181 -17.73 -7.58 -7.45
C ASP A 181 -16.23 -7.51 -7.15
N ASN A 182 -15.41 -6.82 -7.95
CA ASN A 182 -13.95 -6.61 -7.72
C ASN A 182 -13.24 -7.77 -6.98
N GLY A 183 -13.58 -9.01 -7.33
CA GLY A 183 -12.95 -10.20 -6.76
C GLY A 183 -13.44 -10.66 -5.39
N VAL A 184 -14.39 -9.98 -4.74
CA VAL A 184 -14.85 -10.38 -3.40
C VAL A 184 -15.46 -11.78 -3.39
N ASP A 185 -16.29 -12.10 -4.37
CA ASP A 185 -16.93 -13.42 -4.46
C ASP A 185 -15.98 -14.49 -5.00
N HIS A 186 -14.86 -14.09 -5.60
CA HIS A 186 -13.88 -14.97 -6.21
C HIS A 186 -12.54 -15.01 -5.47
N ASN A 187 -12.38 -14.25 -4.38
CA ASN A 187 -11.13 -14.10 -3.63
C ASN A 187 -9.93 -13.65 -4.51
N GLU A 188 -10.23 -12.98 -5.61
CA GLU A 188 -9.28 -12.49 -6.59
C GLU A 188 -8.77 -11.09 -6.22
N SER A 189 -7.64 -10.69 -6.78
CA SER A 189 -7.03 -9.38 -6.53
C SER A 189 -6.12 -8.96 -7.66
N TYR A 190 -5.98 -7.65 -7.88
CA TYR A 190 -4.97 -7.08 -8.77
C TYR A 190 -3.56 -7.20 -8.19
N GLN A 191 -3.40 -7.24 -6.86
CA GLN A 191 -2.11 -7.13 -6.18
C GLN A 191 -1.99 -8.18 -5.07
N CYS A 192 -1.23 -9.23 -5.33
CA CYS A 192 -1.04 -10.35 -4.42
C CYS A 192 0.32 -10.27 -3.72
N VAL A 193 0.32 -10.23 -2.40
CA VAL A 193 1.54 -10.16 -1.59
C VAL A 193 1.51 -11.26 -0.54
N PRO A 194 2.42 -12.24 -0.55
CA PRO A 194 2.38 -13.41 0.34
C PRO A 194 2.93 -13.08 1.75
N VAL A 195 2.34 -12.07 2.40
CA VAL A 195 2.61 -11.60 3.76
C VAL A 195 1.41 -11.89 4.64
N LEU A 196 1.62 -12.51 5.78
CA LEU A 196 0.59 -12.88 6.75
C LEU A 196 1.00 -12.42 8.15
N HIS A 197 0.34 -11.42 8.69
CA HIS A 197 0.47 -11.01 10.09
C HIS A 197 -0.40 -11.87 10.99
N SER A 198 0.04 -12.03 12.23
CA SER A 198 -0.73 -12.56 13.33
C SER A 198 -0.66 -11.63 14.54
N ASN A 199 -1.79 -11.44 15.24
CA ASN A 199 -1.84 -10.72 16.51
C ASN A 199 -1.06 -11.42 17.65
N ARG A 200 -0.52 -12.63 17.40
CA ARG A 200 0.45 -13.30 18.29
C ARG A 200 1.85 -12.71 18.22
N GLY A 201 2.10 -11.71 17.40
CA GLY A 201 3.36 -11.00 17.30
C GLY A 201 4.37 -11.62 16.33
N TYR A 202 3.88 -12.27 15.28
CA TYR A 202 4.70 -12.68 14.15
C TYR A 202 4.13 -12.19 12.82
N MET A 203 4.99 -12.16 11.81
CA MET A 203 4.62 -12.02 10.41
C MET A 203 5.34 -13.10 9.60
N LEU A 204 4.57 -13.93 8.91
CA LEU A 204 5.08 -14.91 7.96
C LEU A 204 5.14 -14.29 6.57
N TYR A 205 6.30 -14.31 5.94
CA TYR A 205 6.49 -13.97 4.53
C TYR A 205 7.00 -15.19 3.77
N VAL A 206 6.32 -15.54 2.69
CA VAL A 206 6.80 -16.59 1.78
C VAL A 206 7.47 -15.93 0.59
N ASN A 207 8.78 -16.11 0.47
CA ASN A 207 9.62 -15.48 -0.54
C ASN A 207 9.46 -16.15 -1.92
N SER A 208 8.24 -16.14 -2.43
CA SER A 208 7.86 -16.77 -3.70
C SER A 208 6.91 -15.87 -4.48
N MET A 209 7.18 -15.70 -5.78
CA MET A 209 6.31 -14.97 -6.71
C MET A 209 5.37 -15.88 -7.51
N TYR A 210 5.44 -17.18 -7.27
CA TYR A 210 4.50 -18.11 -7.89
C TYR A 210 3.07 -17.84 -7.44
N GLY A 211 2.13 -18.01 -8.35
CA GLY A 211 0.72 -18.03 -7.97
C GLY A 211 0.42 -19.11 -6.94
N ALA A 212 -0.55 -18.85 -6.05
CA ALA A 212 -0.89 -19.73 -4.98
C ALA A 212 -2.38 -19.69 -4.65
N TRP A 213 -2.86 -20.73 -3.94
CA TRP A 213 -4.15 -20.74 -3.28
C TRP A 213 -3.95 -20.80 -1.78
N PHE A 214 -4.52 -19.83 -1.07
CA PHE A 214 -4.47 -19.76 0.38
C PHE A 214 -5.85 -20.05 0.96
N ASP A 215 -5.88 -20.81 2.06
CA ASP A 215 -7.07 -21.07 2.87
C ASP A 215 -6.76 -20.77 4.33
N PHE A 216 -7.62 -20.04 5.01
CA PHE A 216 -7.44 -19.64 6.41
C PHE A 216 -8.51 -20.22 7.32
N GLY A 217 -8.69 -21.53 7.26
CA GLY A 217 -9.65 -22.26 8.12
C GLY A 217 -11.05 -22.33 7.53
N LYS A 218 -11.24 -22.02 6.25
CA LYS A 218 -12.50 -22.18 5.53
C LYS A 218 -12.78 -23.66 5.27
N GLU A 219 -11.77 -24.41 4.82
CA GLU A 219 -11.86 -25.87 4.60
C GLU A 219 -11.64 -26.66 5.89
N THR A 220 -10.63 -26.28 6.69
CA THR A 220 -10.26 -26.96 7.93
C THR A 220 -10.15 -25.93 9.05
N PRO A 221 -11.08 -25.89 10.02
CA PRO A 221 -11.03 -24.96 11.14
C PRO A 221 -9.69 -24.99 11.88
N HIS A 222 -9.19 -23.81 12.31
CA HIS A 222 -7.94 -23.61 13.04
C HIS A 222 -6.65 -24.00 12.30
N ARG A 223 -6.75 -24.23 10.99
CA ARG A 223 -5.60 -24.57 10.15
C ARG A 223 -5.62 -23.77 8.87
N PHE A 224 -4.52 -23.08 8.56
CA PHE A 224 -4.34 -22.47 7.25
C PHE A 224 -3.52 -23.36 6.33
N SER A 225 -3.70 -23.18 5.02
CA SER A 225 -2.86 -23.79 3.99
C SER A 225 -2.46 -22.77 2.93
N LEU A 226 -1.19 -22.80 2.51
CA LEU A 226 -0.60 -21.97 1.47
C LEU A 226 -0.07 -22.88 0.37
N ASP A 227 -0.81 -23.03 -0.74
CA ASP A 227 -0.51 -23.96 -1.85
C ASP A 227 0.05 -23.19 -3.06
N PHE A 228 1.37 -23.21 -3.24
CA PHE A 228 2.09 -22.52 -4.30
C PHE A 228 2.27 -23.37 -5.56
N ASN A 229 2.05 -22.78 -6.72
CA ASN A 229 2.29 -23.38 -8.05
C ASN A 229 3.78 -23.38 -8.46
N GLY A 230 4.67 -23.44 -7.48
CA GLY A 230 6.12 -23.51 -7.66
C GLY A 230 6.81 -24.22 -6.50
N PRO A 231 8.02 -24.76 -6.69
CA PRO A 231 8.71 -25.56 -5.68
C PRO A 231 9.54 -24.72 -4.69
N VAL A 232 9.28 -23.42 -4.56
CA VAL A 232 10.02 -22.55 -3.64
C VAL A 232 9.55 -22.78 -2.22
N ALA A 233 10.46 -23.18 -1.33
CA ALA A 233 10.24 -23.29 0.10
C ALA A 233 11.25 -22.36 0.80
N ASP A 234 10.87 -21.10 0.98
CA ASP A 234 11.69 -20.05 1.56
C ASP A 234 10.81 -19.13 2.41
N PHE A 235 10.90 -19.31 3.72
CA PHE A 235 9.99 -18.71 4.71
C PHE A 235 10.75 -17.79 5.65
N PHE A 236 10.27 -16.57 5.81
CA PHE A 236 10.71 -15.64 6.84
C PHE A 236 9.62 -15.52 7.90
N VAL A 237 9.97 -15.71 9.15
CA VAL A 237 9.12 -15.41 10.30
C VAL A 237 9.76 -14.24 11.04
N PHE A 238 9.22 -13.04 10.79
CA PHE A 238 9.58 -11.84 11.55
C PHE A 238 8.84 -11.85 12.88
N VAL A 239 9.49 -11.44 13.95
CA VAL A 239 8.95 -11.52 15.32
C VAL A 239 9.12 -10.18 16.00
N GLY A 240 7.99 -9.58 16.40
CA GLY A 240 7.95 -8.26 17.03
C GLY A 240 6.56 -7.64 16.92
N THR A 241 6.48 -6.33 17.11
CA THR A 241 5.28 -5.56 16.80
C THR A 241 5.01 -5.57 15.29
N PRO A 242 3.77 -5.36 14.85
CA PRO A 242 3.47 -5.30 13.42
C PRO A 242 4.31 -4.25 12.66
N LYS A 243 4.63 -3.11 13.29
CA LYS A 243 5.50 -2.06 12.71
C LYS A 243 6.94 -2.54 12.52
N GLU A 244 7.53 -3.20 13.52
CA GLU A 244 8.88 -3.80 13.43
C GLU A 244 8.94 -4.89 12.36
N ASN A 245 7.90 -5.71 12.27
CA ASN A 245 7.80 -6.77 11.27
C ASN A 245 7.70 -6.20 9.85
N LEU A 246 6.87 -5.17 9.63
CA LEU A 246 6.78 -4.45 8.35
C LEU A 246 8.11 -3.81 7.96
N LYS A 247 8.83 -3.24 8.93
CA LYS A 247 10.17 -2.70 8.66
C LYS A 247 11.13 -3.77 8.20
N SER A 248 11.18 -4.91 8.88
CA SER A 248 12.02 -6.05 8.49
C SER A 248 11.67 -6.56 7.08
N TYR A 249 10.40 -6.60 6.75
CA TYR A 249 9.91 -6.96 5.42
C TYR A 249 10.33 -5.93 4.37
N ALA A 250 10.20 -4.64 4.66
CA ALA A 250 10.61 -3.58 3.73
C ALA A 250 12.15 -3.52 3.56
N ASP A 251 12.92 -3.78 4.61
CA ASP A 251 14.38 -3.91 4.54
C ASP A 251 14.80 -5.07 3.60
N LEU A 252 13.96 -6.10 3.46
CA LEU A 252 14.17 -7.21 2.52
C LEU A 252 13.71 -6.91 1.10
N THR A 253 12.53 -6.31 0.94
CA THR A 253 11.82 -6.23 -0.35
C THR A 253 11.88 -4.85 -1.00
N GLY A 254 12.29 -3.84 -0.25
CA GLY A 254 12.34 -2.44 -0.65
C GLY A 254 11.28 -1.60 0.08
N HIS A 255 11.65 -0.39 0.41
CA HIS A 255 10.76 0.59 1.04
C HIS A 255 9.90 1.31 0.02
N SER A 256 8.71 1.77 0.42
CA SER A 256 7.81 2.55 -0.45
C SER A 256 8.50 3.80 -0.99
N ILE A 257 8.15 4.22 -2.20
CA ILE A 257 8.65 5.46 -2.79
C ILE A 257 8.24 6.69 -1.95
N ILE A 258 8.97 7.80 -2.12
CA ILE A 258 8.54 9.14 -1.69
C ILE A 258 8.21 9.94 -2.95
N PRO A 259 6.92 10.05 -3.31
CA PRO A 259 6.53 10.92 -4.42
C PRO A 259 6.85 12.40 -4.13
N PRO A 260 6.98 13.26 -5.16
CA PRO A 260 7.02 14.69 -4.96
C PRO A 260 5.81 15.17 -4.16
N LYS A 261 5.98 16.19 -3.31
CA LYS A 261 4.91 16.69 -2.41
C LYS A 261 3.60 17.01 -3.15
N TRP A 262 3.67 17.55 -4.36
CA TRP A 262 2.50 17.85 -5.16
C TRP A 262 1.66 16.59 -5.53
N ALA A 263 2.25 15.41 -5.55
CA ALA A 263 1.52 14.17 -5.86
C ALA A 263 0.47 13.82 -4.79
N PHE A 264 0.56 14.39 -3.60
CA PHE A 264 -0.41 14.22 -2.53
C PHE A 264 -1.58 15.21 -2.58
N GLN A 265 -1.59 16.14 -3.51
CA GLN A 265 -2.73 17.02 -3.80
C GLN A 265 -3.81 16.25 -4.60
N TYR A 266 -4.93 16.91 -4.86
CA TYR A 266 -6.01 16.31 -5.67
C TYR A 266 -5.62 16.19 -7.16
N TRP A 267 -5.92 15.06 -7.77
CA TRP A 267 -5.75 14.81 -9.21
C TRP A 267 -7.11 14.81 -9.91
N MET A 268 -7.24 15.66 -10.90
CA MET A 268 -8.39 15.68 -11.78
C MET A 268 -8.23 14.55 -12.81
N GLY A 269 -9.09 13.54 -12.76
CA GLY A 269 -9.25 12.56 -13.81
C GLY A 269 -10.55 12.81 -14.54
N GLY A 270 -10.48 13.30 -15.77
CA GLY A 270 -11.62 13.23 -16.67
C GLY A 270 -11.91 11.77 -16.97
N GLY A 271 -13.15 11.33 -16.85
CA GLY A 271 -13.51 9.98 -17.28
C GLY A 271 -13.15 9.77 -18.76
N ALA A 272 -12.64 8.58 -19.11
CA ALA A 272 -12.31 8.22 -20.49
C ALA A 272 -13.45 8.53 -21.49
N PRO A 273 -14.75 8.42 -21.13
CA PRO A 273 -15.85 8.86 -21.98
C PRO A 273 -15.91 10.36 -22.21
N ALA A 274 -15.49 11.20 -21.25
CA ALA A 274 -15.58 12.65 -21.40
C ALA A 274 -14.72 13.18 -22.57
N TRP A 275 -13.61 12.50 -22.86
CA TRP A 275 -12.75 12.83 -24.01
C TRP A 275 -13.24 12.21 -25.33
N ARG A 276 -14.19 11.27 -25.31
CA ARG A 276 -14.62 10.47 -26.46
C ARG A 276 -16.11 10.55 -26.79
N VAL A 277 -16.93 11.00 -25.84
CA VAL A 277 -18.40 11.03 -25.98
C VAL A 277 -18.84 12.39 -26.51
N ASP A 278 -19.78 12.41 -27.41
CA ASP A 278 -20.50 13.58 -27.96
C ASP A 278 -19.84 14.31 -29.14
N GLY A 279 -18.73 13.80 -29.70
CA GLY A 279 -18.05 14.47 -30.82
C GLY A 279 -17.43 15.84 -30.48
N ARG A 280 -17.27 16.14 -29.18
CA ARG A 280 -16.62 17.35 -28.68
C ARG A 280 -15.08 17.23 -28.79
N ASP A 281 -14.43 18.36 -29.04
CA ASP A 281 -12.96 18.41 -28.97
C ASP A 281 -12.49 18.23 -27.51
N TYR A 282 -11.52 17.34 -27.29
CA TYR A 282 -10.94 17.10 -25.96
C TYR A 282 -10.40 18.37 -25.30
N LYS A 283 -9.93 19.34 -26.09
CA LYS A 283 -9.42 20.61 -25.60
C LYS A 283 -10.50 21.44 -24.92
N ASP A 284 -11.69 21.45 -25.49
CA ASP A 284 -12.82 22.17 -24.92
C ASP A 284 -13.28 21.52 -23.62
N VAL A 285 -13.30 20.18 -23.55
CA VAL A 285 -13.65 19.44 -22.35
C VAL A 285 -12.58 19.64 -21.25
N LEU A 286 -11.31 19.61 -21.61
CA LEU A 286 -10.22 19.85 -20.63
C LEU A 286 -10.31 21.27 -20.05
N ARG A 287 -10.54 22.30 -20.90
CA ARG A 287 -10.74 23.68 -20.44
C ARG A 287 -12.00 23.83 -19.58
N GLU A 288 -13.12 23.22 -19.97
CA GLU A 288 -14.34 23.21 -19.15
C GLU A 288 -14.10 22.67 -17.74
N TYR A 289 -13.33 21.60 -17.61
CA TYR A 289 -13.01 21.05 -16.29
C TYR A 289 -12.12 21.98 -15.49
N ILE A 290 -11.10 22.57 -16.12
CA ILE A 290 -10.22 23.55 -15.49
C ILE A 290 -11.03 24.76 -15.00
N ASP A 291 -11.89 25.30 -15.86
CA ASP A 291 -12.73 26.47 -15.56
C ASP A 291 -13.76 26.14 -14.46
N GLY A 292 -14.30 24.92 -14.46
CA GLY A 292 -15.22 24.46 -13.43
C GLY A 292 -14.57 24.43 -12.04
N TYR A 293 -13.35 23.93 -11.91
CA TYR A 293 -12.59 23.98 -10.65
C TYR A 293 -12.21 25.42 -10.28
N ALA A 294 -11.80 26.23 -11.25
CA ALA A 294 -11.48 27.64 -11.02
C ALA A 294 -12.70 28.44 -10.53
N ALA A 295 -13.90 28.17 -11.08
CA ALA A 295 -15.16 28.77 -10.61
C ALA A 295 -15.51 28.41 -9.16
N MET A 296 -15.06 27.25 -8.69
CA MET A 296 -15.15 26.83 -7.29
C MET A 296 -14.08 27.45 -6.38
N GLY A 297 -13.19 28.28 -6.93
CA GLY A 297 -12.02 28.84 -6.21
C GLY A 297 -10.86 27.88 -6.10
N ILE A 298 -10.88 26.75 -6.79
CA ILE A 298 -9.83 25.73 -6.78
C ILE A 298 -8.91 25.93 -7.99
N ARG A 299 -7.72 26.48 -7.73
CA ARG A 299 -6.73 26.83 -8.77
C ARG A 299 -5.52 25.91 -8.81
N HIS A 300 -5.36 25.01 -7.85
CA HIS A 300 -4.21 24.12 -7.72
C HIS A 300 -4.63 22.66 -7.78
N VAL A 301 -5.04 22.20 -8.96
CA VAL A 301 -5.19 20.79 -9.23
C VAL A 301 -3.82 20.24 -9.60
N ALA A 302 -3.33 19.23 -8.86
CA ALA A 302 -1.95 18.75 -9.00
C ALA A 302 -1.68 18.09 -10.33
N GLY A 303 -2.66 17.40 -10.90
CA GLY A 303 -2.49 16.70 -12.15
C GLY A 303 -3.78 16.49 -12.92
N CYS A 304 -3.65 16.37 -14.23
CA CYS A 304 -4.68 15.90 -15.13
C CYS A 304 -4.28 14.51 -15.61
N TYR A 305 -5.13 13.53 -15.32
CA TYR A 305 -4.98 12.19 -15.81
C TYR A 305 -5.84 12.01 -17.06
N GLY A 306 -5.21 11.74 -18.17
CA GLY A 306 -5.90 11.56 -19.46
C GLY A 306 -5.69 10.18 -20.06
N GLU A 307 -6.76 9.37 -20.14
CA GLU A 307 -6.83 8.28 -21.09
C GLU A 307 -7.24 8.82 -22.44
N GLY A 308 -6.33 8.88 -23.40
CA GLY A 308 -6.67 9.27 -24.75
C GLY A 308 -6.00 10.55 -25.23
N ASP A 309 -6.72 11.39 -25.96
CA ASP A 309 -6.15 12.49 -26.72
C ASP A 309 -5.37 13.55 -25.90
N PRO A 310 -5.82 14.00 -24.71
CA PRO A 310 -5.04 14.99 -23.96
C PRO A 310 -3.63 14.54 -23.63
N SER A 311 -3.44 13.28 -23.22
CA SER A 311 -2.12 12.74 -22.85
C SER A 311 -1.26 12.33 -24.06
N LYS A 312 -1.82 12.34 -25.27
CA LYS A 312 -1.12 11.94 -26.51
C LYS A 312 -0.74 13.11 -27.39
N ASN A 313 -1.29 14.30 -27.15
CA ASN A 313 -1.09 15.48 -27.95
C ASN A 313 -0.43 16.61 -27.15
N LYS A 314 0.53 17.31 -27.77
CA LYS A 314 1.28 18.40 -27.13
C LYS A 314 0.37 19.50 -26.59
N GLU A 315 -0.71 19.83 -27.30
CA GLU A 315 -1.68 20.83 -26.88
C GLU A 315 -2.34 20.52 -25.52
N GLY A 316 -2.58 19.24 -25.20
CA GLY A 316 -3.09 18.83 -23.88
C GLY A 316 -2.12 19.19 -22.75
N TYR A 317 -0.82 19.02 -22.98
CA TYR A 317 0.23 19.43 -22.02
C TYR A 317 0.32 20.94 -21.87
N GLU A 318 0.18 21.68 -22.98
CA GLU A 318 0.18 23.15 -22.99
C GLU A 318 -1.00 23.71 -22.19
N ILE A 319 -2.22 23.20 -22.42
CA ILE A 319 -3.41 23.61 -21.66
C ILE A 319 -3.27 23.29 -20.17
N ALA A 320 -2.77 22.10 -19.82
CA ALA A 320 -2.52 21.73 -18.43
C ALA A 320 -1.49 22.67 -17.78
N ALA A 321 -0.40 22.95 -18.47
CA ALA A 321 0.67 23.83 -17.97
C ALA A 321 0.21 25.28 -17.77
N GLU A 322 -0.65 25.84 -18.65
CA GLU A 322 -1.28 27.16 -18.50
C GLU A 322 -2.02 27.31 -17.16
N SER A 323 -2.57 26.18 -16.65
CA SER A 323 -3.30 26.12 -15.37
C SER A 323 -2.44 25.67 -14.20
N GLY A 324 -1.13 25.52 -14.40
CA GLY A 324 -0.21 25.02 -13.38
C GLY A 324 -0.36 23.52 -13.07
N MET A 325 -1.14 22.79 -13.87
CA MET A 325 -1.35 21.37 -13.72
C MET A 325 -0.27 20.53 -14.40
N ARG A 326 -0.11 19.29 -13.93
CA ARG A 326 0.82 18.30 -14.47
C ARG A 326 0.05 17.25 -15.25
N MET A 327 0.57 16.85 -16.42
CA MET A 327 -0.05 15.81 -17.24
C MET A 327 0.50 14.43 -16.91
N PHE A 328 -0.40 13.46 -16.77
CA PHE A 328 -0.10 12.03 -16.66
C PHE A 328 -0.58 11.29 -17.88
N ILE A 329 0.08 10.17 -18.20
CA ILE A 329 -0.31 9.29 -19.30
C ILE A 329 -0.77 7.94 -18.79
N TRP A 330 -1.82 7.40 -19.39
CA TRP A 330 -2.18 6.00 -19.22
C TRP A 330 -1.28 5.12 -20.09
N ASN A 331 -0.74 4.06 -19.52
CA ASN A 331 0.16 3.14 -20.20
C ASN A 331 -0.23 1.68 -19.95
N HIS A 332 0.01 0.85 -20.95
CA HIS A 332 -0.08 -0.61 -20.88
C HIS A 332 1.24 -1.24 -21.37
N PRO A 333 1.57 -2.49 -20.96
CA PRO A 333 2.86 -3.11 -21.24
C PRO A 333 2.94 -3.65 -22.67
N SER A 334 2.60 -2.83 -23.67
CA SER A 334 2.71 -3.22 -25.08
C SER A 334 3.22 -2.09 -25.97
N GLN A 335 3.87 -2.45 -27.05
CA GLN A 335 4.35 -1.52 -28.08
C GLN A 335 4.17 -2.12 -29.47
N SER A 336 4.18 -1.27 -30.51
CA SER A 336 4.19 -1.70 -31.90
C SER A 336 5.50 -2.42 -32.23
N ILE A 337 5.42 -3.55 -32.93
CA ILE A 337 6.58 -4.29 -33.42
C ILE A 337 7.40 -3.42 -34.37
N ASP A 338 6.75 -2.69 -35.28
CA ASP A 338 7.42 -1.84 -36.27
C ASP A 338 8.19 -0.70 -35.56
N PHE A 339 7.60 -0.09 -34.53
CA PHE A 339 8.29 0.90 -33.71
C PHE A 339 9.53 0.30 -33.01
N ALA A 340 9.40 -0.90 -32.44
CA ALA A 340 10.54 -1.54 -31.78
C ALA A 340 11.65 -1.90 -32.79
N LYS A 341 11.30 -2.38 -33.98
CA LYS A 341 12.26 -2.64 -35.09
C LYS A 341 12.98 -1.36 -35.50
N GLU A 342 12.26 -0.27 -35.68
CA GLU A 342 12.85 1.04 -36.00
C GLU A 342 13.84 1.49 -34.92
N VAL A 343 13.44 1.46 -33.67
CA VAL A 343 14.26 1.90 -32.53
C VAL A 343 15.52 1.03 -32.38
N LEU A 344 15.41 -0.27 -32.60
CA LEU A 344 16.50 -1.22 -32.38
C LEU A 344 17.36 -1.41 -33.64
N GLY A 345 16.82 -1.11 -34.84
CA GLY A 345 17.51 -1.32 -36.12
C GLY A 345 17.64 -2.79 -36.49
N THR A 346 16.68 -3.63 -36.12
CA THR A 346 16.74 -5.08 -36.34
C THR A 346 15.39 -5.65 -36.78
N GLU A 347 15.45 -6.67 -37.63
CA GLU A 347 14.31 -7.50 -38.02
C GLU A 347 14.24 -8.83 -37.24
N ASP A 348 15.31 -9.14 -36.46
CA ASP A 348 15.37 -10.40 -35.69
C ASP A 348 14.42 -10.35 -34.49
N MET A 349 13.39 -11.20 -34.52
CA MET A 349 12.40 -11.33 -33.45
C MET A 349 13.01 -11.73 -32.10
N ASN A 350 14.20 -12.34 -32.05
CA ASN A 350 14.87 -12.69 -30.80
C ASN A 350 15.50 -11.46 -30.10
N GLU A 351 15.74 -10.39 -30.85
CA GLU A 351 16.25 -9.12 -30.31
C GLU A 351 15.13 -8.16 -29.89
N LEU A 352 13.90 -8.45 -30.31
CA LEU A 352 12.73 -7.65 -29.96
C LEU A 352 12.19 -8.04 -28.59
N PRO A 353 11.81 -7.06 -27.73
CA PRO A 353 11.48 -7.29 -26.34
C PRO A 353 10.02 -7.73 -26.13
N TYR A 354 9.59 -8.82 -26.75
CA TYR A 354 8.21 -9.30 -26.64
C TYR A 354 8.10 -10.66 -25.97
N LEU A 355 6.99 -10.89 -25.26
CA LEU A 355 6.63 -12.20 -24.74
C LEU A 355 6.47 -13.20 -25.89
N MET A 356 7.13 -14.34 -25.79
CA MET A 356 7.09 -15.40 -26.80
C MET A 356 6.29 -16.60 -26.31
N PRO A 357 5.51 -17.28 -27.17
CA PRO A 357 4.93 -18.57 -26.83
C PRO A 357 6.02 -19.62 -26.61
N LYS A 358 5.86 -20.48 -25.64
CA LYS A 358 6.76 -21.60 -25.40
C LYS A 358 6.88 -22.47 -26.65
N GLY A 359 8.10 -22.68 -27.12
CA GLY A 359 8.40 -23.50 -28.30
C GLY A 359 8.22 -22.80 -29.66
N ARG A 360 7.92 -21.50 -29.71
CA ARG A 360 7.86 -20.69 -30.93
C ARG A 360 8.81 -19.48 -30.82
N LYS A 361 9.64 -19.26 -31.80
CA LYS A 361 10.65 -18.19 -31.81
C LYS A 361 10.36 -17.05 -32.79
N THR A 362 9.25 -17.13 -33.54
CA THR A 362 9.00 -16.22 -34.66
C THR A 362 7.71 -15.39 -34.53
N THR A 363 6.93 -15.62 -33.48
CA THR A 363 5.68 -14.88 -33.26
C THR A 363 5.56 -14.51 -31.79
N CYS A 364 5.38 -13.22 -31.48
CA CYS A 364 5.09 -12.78 -30.13
C CYS A 364 3.64 -13.11 -29.70
N LEU A 365 3.43 -13.16 -28.39
CA LEU A 365 2.09 -13.29 -27.82
C LEU A 365 1.30 -11.99 -28.03
N ALA A 366 0.13 -12.11 -28.61
CA ALA A 366 -0.83 -11.01 -28.68
C ALA A 366 -1.92 -11.23 -27.63
N ILE A 367 -2.03 -10.30 -26.70
CA ILE A 367 -3.05 -10.28 -25.67
C ILE A 367 -3.93 -9.07 -25.94
N ASN A 368 -5.25 -9.25 -26.03
CA ASN A 368 -6.18 -8.19 -26.43
C ASN A 368 -5.78 -7.48 -27.74
N GLY A 369 -5.24 -8.21 -28.71
CA GLY A 369 -4.77 -7.68 -29.99
C GLY A 369 -3.50 -6.83 -29.93
N ARG A 370 -2.77 -6.82 -28.80
CA ARG A 370 -1.55 -6.04 -28.56
C ARG A 370 -0.35 -6.94 -28.30
N ASN A 371 0.82 -6.53 -28.77
CA ASN A 371 2.08 -7.27 -28.55
C ASN A 371 2.69 -6.84 -27.23
N TRP A 372 2.70 -7.74 -26.26
CA TRP A 372 3.12 -7.47 -24.89
C TRP A 372 4.64 -7.57 -24.74
N LEU A 373 5.18 -6.59 -24.01
CA LEU A 373 6.61 -6.49 -23.72
C LEU A 373 7.05 -7.50 -22.65
N ASP A 374 8.24 -8.01 -22.84
CA ASP A 374 8.97 -8.77 -21.85
C ASP A 374 9.92 -7.84 -21.08
N PHE A 375 9.57 -7.53 -19.84
CA PHE A 375 10.37 -6.63 -18.99
C PHE A 375 11.65 -7.27 -18.43
N THR A 376 11.88 -8.55 -18.69
CA THR A 376 13.18 -9.20 -18.42
C THR A 376 14.15 -9.06 -19.60
N HIS A 377 13.68 -8.59 -20.75
CA HIS A 377 14.50 -8.39 -21.94
C HIS A 377 15.27 -7.06 -21.87
N PRO A 378 16.60 -7.04 -22.13
CA PRO A 378 17.43 -5.83 -21.97
C PRO A 378 17.03 -4.68 -22.92
N ASN A 379 16.42 -4.97 -24.06
CA ASN A 379 15.99 -3.96 -25.02
C ASN A 379 14.67 -3.27 -24.66
N THR A 380 13.89 -3.78 -23.69
CA THR A 380 12.61 -3.18 -23.27
C THR A 380 12.78 -1.73 -22.84
N LYS A 381 13.75 -1.47 -21.98
CA LYS A 381 14.06 -0.12 -21.52
C LYS A 381 14.41 0.83 -22.67
N ARG A 382 15.18 0.36 -23.65
CA ARG A 382 15.58 1.16 -24.82
C ARG A 382 14.37 1.57 -25.67
N VAL A 383 13.45 0.63 -25.91
CA VAL A 383 12.20 0.88 -26.65
C VAL A 383 11.31 1.86 -25.91
N LEU A 384 11.12 1.69 -24.59
CA LEU A 384 10.31 2.60 -23.78
C LEU A 384 10.92 4.00 -23.68
N LYS A 385 12.24 4.14 -23.53
CA LYS A 385 12.91 5.44 -23.55
C LYS A 385 12.64 6.20 -24.85
N ALA A 386 12.72 5.53 -25.99
CA ALA A 386 12.43 6.14 -27.28
C ALA A 386 10.94 6.56 -27.38
N PHE A 387 10.03 5.73 -26.86
CA PHE A 387 8.60 6.03 -26.82
C PHE A 387 8.27 7.26 -25.97
N TYR A 388 8.84 7.34 -24.74
CA TYR A 388 8.54 8.40 -23.80
C TYR A 388 9.25 9.72 -24.07
N LYS A 389 10.31 9.74 -24.88
CA LYS A 389 11.16 10.92 -25.15
C LYS A 389 10.34 12.18 -25.44
N LYS A 390 9.42 12.13 -26.40
CA LYS A 390 8.59 13.28 -26.79
C LYS A 390 7.66 13.74 -25.67
N TYR A 391 7.15 12.82 -24.84
CA TYR A 391 6.25 13.15 -23.74
C TYR A 391 7.00 13.85 -22.60
N PHE A 392 8.24 13.46 -22.30
CA PHE A 392 9.11 14.17 -21.39
C PHE A 392 9.43 15.59 -21.88
N GLU A 393 9.68 15.74 -23.17
CA GLU A 393 9.89 17.07 -23.79
C GLU A 393 8.62 17.95 -23.67
N TRP A 394 7.43 17.37 -23.62
CA TRP A 394 6.18 18.09 -23.41
C TRP A 394 5.85 18.36 -21.92
N GLY A 395 6.62 17.78 -21.00
CA GLY A 395 6.43 17.99 -19.57
C GLY A 395 5.65 16.90 -18.84
N LEU A 396 5.68 15.64 -19.34
CA LEU A 396 5.10 14.48 -18.65
C LEU A 396 5.62 14.34 -17.22
N LYS A 397 4.72 14.19 -16.24
CA LYS A 397 5.00 14.10 -14.81
C LYS A 397 4.47 12.84 -14.12
N GLY A 398 3.87 11.93 -14.85
CA GLY A 398 3.42 10.67 -14.29
C GLY A 398 2.88 9.70 -15.31
N ALA A 399 2.80 8.44 -14.90
CA ALA A 399 2.15 7.41 -15.70
C ALA A 399 1.37 6.44 -14.81
N MET A 400 0.16 6.11 -15.26
CA MET A 400 -0.59 4.96 -14.79
C MET A 400 -0.05 3.72 -15.48
N ILE A 401 0.49 2.79 -14.71
CA ILE A 401 1.06 1.52 -15.19
C ILE A 401 -0.02 0.46 -15.05
N ASP A 402 -0.69 0.17 -16.16
CA ASP A 402 -1.87 -0.69 -16.20
C ASP A 402 -1.57 -2.06 -16.82
N PHE A 403 -2.44 -3.05 -16.60
CA PHE A 403 -2.40 -4.39 -17.22
C PHE A 403 -1.15 -5.25 -16.93
N GLY A 404 -0.49 -5.11 -15.80
CA GLY A 404 0.68 -5.93 -15.44
C GLY A 404 0.37 -7.42 -15.22
N GLU A 405 -0.90 -7.80 -15.05
CA GLU A 405 -1.41 -9.13 -14.70
C GLU A 405 -1.72 -10.05 -15.92
N PHE A 406 -1.38 -9.66 -17.14
CA PHE A 406 -1.80 -10.41 -18.34
C PHE A 406 -0.78 -11.42 -18.88
N VAL A 407 0.29 -11.74 -18.15
CA VAL A 407 1.26 -12.74 -18.59
C VAL A 407 0.66 -14.14 -18.57
N THR A 408 0.61 -14.78 -19.75
CA THR A 408 0.00 -16.10 -19.89
C THR A 408 0.92 -17.21 -19.37
N PRO A 409 0.39 -18.29 -18.77
CA PRO A 409 1.21 -19.38 -18.21
C PRO A 409 2.15 -20.06 -19.23
N ASP A 410 1.79 -20.03 -20.51
CA ASP A 410 2.54 -20.61 -21.62
C ASP A 410 3.56 -19.63 -22.25
N ALA A 411 3.68 -18.42 -21.74
CA ALA A 411 4.73 -17.49 -22.15
C ALA A 411 6.11 -18.04 -21.77
N LEU A 412 7.10 -17.72 -22.60
CA LEU A 412 8.52 -17.90 -22.30
C LEU A 412 9.16 -16.52 -22.33
N LEU A 413 9.79 -16.13 -21.22
CA LEU A 413 10.45 -14.85 -21.07
C LEU A 413 11.95 -14.97 -21.42
N TYR A 414 12.58 -13.83 -21.64
CA TYR A 414 14.01 -13.74 -22.00
C TYR A 414 14.92 -14.37 -20.92
N ASN A 415 14.55 -14.21 -19.65
CA ASN A 415 15.28 -14.83 -18.52
C ASN A 415 15.13 -16.37 -18.45
N GLY A 416 14.41 -16.99 -19.38
CA GLY A 416 14.20 -18.44 -19.46
C GLY A 416 13.09 -18.99 -18.56
N LYS A 417 12.44 -18.16 -17.75
CA LYS A 417 11.29 -18.56 -16.93
C LYS A 417 10.01 -18.63 -17.77
N THR A 418 9.07 -19.49 -17.34
CA THR A 418 7.74 -19.57 -17.97
C THR A 418 6.79 -18.55 -17.35
N GLY A 419 5.71 -18.22 -18.06
CA GLY A 419 4.68 -17.32 -17.52
C GLY A 419 4.03 -17.81 -16.22
N ASN A 420 3.95 -19.12 -15.96
CA ASN A 420 3.51 -19.61 -14.66
C ASN A 420 4.40 -19.13 -13.50
N ALA A 421 5.71 -19.04 -13.70
CA ALA A 421 6.63 -18.53 -12.70
C ALA A 421 6.68 -17.00 -12.65
N MET A 422 6.34 -16.34 -13.77
CA MET A 422 6.53 -14.90 -13.97
C MET A 422 5.25 -14.08 -13.87
N HIS A 423 4.09 -14.70 -13.74
CA HIS A 423 2.82 -13.97 -13.83
C HIS A 423 2.72 -12.83 -12.81
N ASN A 424 2.87 -13.12 -11.52
CA ASN A 424 2.91 -12.07 -10.51
C ASN A 424 4.21 -11.27 -10.54
N GLU A 425 5.36 -11.94 -10.80
CA GLU A 425 6.69 -11.32 -10.84
C GLU A 425 6.81 -10.27 -11.97
N HIS A 426 6.05 -10.39 -13.05
CA HIS A 426 6.10 -9.49 -14.19
C HIS A 426 5.77 -8.04 -13.82
N SER A 427 4.82 -7.80 -12.93
CA SER A 427 4.47 -6.46 -12.45
C SER A 427 5.65 -5.78 -11.75
N TYR A 428 6.45 -6.52 -10.98
CA TYR A 428 7.69 -6.01 -10.39
C TYR A 428 8.68 -5.48 -11.44
N TRP A 429 8.92 -6.27 -12.49
CA TRP A 429 9.84 -5.89 -13.58
C TRP A 429 9.29 -4.73 -14.40
N TYR A 430 7.97 -4.68 -14.59
CA TYR A 430 7.30 -3.58 -15.28
C TYR A 430 7.48 -2.27 -14.51
N ALA A 431 7.09 -2.21 -13.25
CA ALA A 431 7.24 -1.03 -12.40
C ALA A 431 8.72 -0.58 -12.30
N LYS A 432 9.64 -1.53 -12.10
CA LYS A 432 11.08 -1.26 -12.04
C LYS A 432 11.60 -0.62 -13.33
N THR A 433 11.28 -1.21 -14.49
CA THR A 433 11.74 -0.67 -15.78
C THR A 433 11.14 0.70 -16.06
N MET A 434 9.85 0.90 -15.75
CA MET A 434 9.21 2.22 -15.88
C MET A 434 9.86 3.26 -14.98
N LYS A 435 10.17 2.90 -13.72
CA LYS A 435 10.90 3.81 -12.83
C LYS A 435 12.25 4.21 -13.42
N GLU A 436 13.02 3.27 -13.93
CA GLU A 436 14.31 3.55 -14.55
C GLU A 436 14.21 4.46 -15.80
N VAL A 437 13.12 4.34 -16.58
CA VAL A 437 12.83 5.22 -17.72
C VAL A 437 12.49 6.63 -17.26
N PHE A 438 11.66 6.76 -16.21
CA PHE A 438 11.22 8.04 -15.67
C PHE A 438 12.31 8.76 -14.86
N ASP A 439 13.15 8.03 -14.12
CA ASP A 439 14.33 8.61 -13.43
C ASP A 439 15.24 9.34 -14.43
N GLU A 440 15.44 8.77 -15.61
CA GLU A 440 16.27 9.37 -16.66
C GLU A 440 15.54 10.49 -17.43
N GLY A 441 14.20 10.41 -17.59
CA GLY A 441 13.44 11.33 -18.43
C GLY A 441 12.81 12.51 -17.70
N ALA A 442 12.31 12.30 -16.47
CA ALA A 442 11.59 13.32 -15.69
C ALA A 442 12.39 13.86 -14.50
N ASN A 443 13.65 13.44 -14.34
CA ASN A 443 14.59 13.99 -13.37
C ASN A 443 14.08 14.01 -11.92
N GLY A 444 13.40 12.94 -11.50
CA GLY A 444 12.89 12.77 -10.13
C GLY A 444 11.57 13.51 -9.80
N ASP A 445 11.10 14.40 -10.69
CA ASP A 445 9.84 15.12 -10.49
C ASP A 445 8.68 14.43 -11.23
N TYR A 446 8.28 13.25 -10.72
CA TYR A 446 7.21 12.44 -11.30
C TYR A 446 6.59 11.49 -10.26
N ILE A 447 5.46 10.90 -10.62
CA ILE A 447 4.89 9.74 -9.92
C ILE A 447 4.48 8.66 -10.92
N LEU A 448 4.83 7.42 -10.61
CA LEU A 448 4.26 6.22 -11.22
C LEU A 448 3.25 5.61 -10.25
N PHE A 449 2.14 5.11 -10.79
CA PHE A 449 1.15 4.36 -10.00
C PHE A 449 0.65 3.19 -10.82
N GLU A 450 0.71 2.00 -10.21
CA GLU A 450 0.44 0.73 -10.89
C GLU A 450 -0.84 0.08 -10.40
N ARG A 451 -1.50 -0.69 -11.30
CA ARG A 451 -2.68 -1.50 -10.96
C ARG A 451 -2.28 -2.82 -10.36
N SER A 452 -1.40 -3.55 -10.99
CA SER A 452 -1.00 -4.86 -10.51
C SER A 452 0.39 -4.82 -9.91
N GLY A 453 0.53 -5.39 -8.72
CA GLY A 453 1.78 -5.41 -7.97
C GLY A 453 2.01 -6.72 -7.25
N CYS A 454 3.21 -6.90 -6.77
CA CYS A 454 3.62 -8.02 -5.93
C CYS A 454 4.68 -7.54 -4.94
N ALA A 455 5.14 -8.42 -4.04
CA ALA A 455 6.17 -8.05 -3.06
C ALA A 455 7.36 -7.34 -3.74
N GLY A 456 7.73 -6.16 -3.24
CA GLY A 456 8.82 -5.34 -3.79
C GLY A 456 8.38 -4.25 -4.79
N SER A 457 7.19 -4.33 -5.38
CA SER A 457 6.69 -3.30 -6.31
C SER A 457 6.59 -1.92 -5.65
N GLN A 458 6.32 -1.85 -4.35
CA GLN A 458 6.24 -0.61 -3.57
C GLN A 458 7.50 0.27 -3.65
N ALA A 459 8.64 -0.31 -4.01
CA ALA A 459 9.90 0.41 -4.17
C ALA A 459 10.00 1.20 -5.49
N PHE A 460 9.07 1.01 -6.40
CA PHE A 460 9.13 1.58 -7.74
C PHE A 460 7.95 2.49 -8.09
N ALA A 461 6.77 2.19 -7.57
CA ALA A 461 5.55 2.91 -7.88
C ALA A 461 4.62 3.03 -6.67
N GLY A 462 3.72 4.02 -6.66
CA GLY A 462 2.48 3.99 -5.90
C GLY A 462 1.50 3.00 -6.53
N GLN A 463 0.40 2.73 -5.86
CA GLN A 463 -0.61 1.79 -6.33
C GLN A 463 -1.99 2.43 -6.42
N PHE A 464 -2.83 1.90 -7.28
CA PHE A 464 -4.24 2.24 -7.27
C PHE A 464 -5.12 0.97 -7.24
N GLY A 465 -6.31 1.15 -6.68
CA GLY A 465 -7.19 0.03 -6.34
C GLY A 465 -7.86 -0.68 -7.52
N GLY A 466 -7.42 -0.45 -8.75
CA GLY A 466 -8.04 -1.04 -9.93
C GLY A 466 -9.40 -0.45 -10.28
N ASP A 467 -10.23 -1.20 -10.97
CA ASP A 467 -11.48 -0.75 -11.61
C ASP A 467 -12.71 -1.00 -10.72
N GLN A 468 -12.78 -0.34 -9.55
CA GLN A 468 -13.91 -0.52 -8.63
C GLN A 468 -15.24 -0.15 -9.28
N ALA A 469 -16.29 -0.83 -8.86
CA ALA A 469 -17.67 -0.50 -9.24
C ALA A 469 -18.09 0.87 -8.66
N ALA A 470 -18.82 1.66 -9.45
CA ALA A 470 -19.24 3.03 -9.09
C ALA A 470 -20.46 3.05 -8.14
N PHE A 471 -20.46 2.23 -7.09
CA PHE A 471 -21.50 2.14 -6.07
C PHE A 471 -20.89 2.16 -4.69
N MET A 472 -21.72 2.32 -3.64
CA MET A 472 -21.31 2.29 -2.24
C MET A 472 -20.56 0.98 -1.88
N TYR A 473 -20.93 -0.15 -2.48
CA TYR A 473 -20.23 -1.41 -2.30
C TYR A 473 -18.77 -1.35 -2.82
N GLY A 474 -18.54 -0.72 -3.97
CA GLY A 474 -17.18 -0.49 -4.47
C GLY A 474 -16.35 0.41 -3.56
N LEU A 475 -16.97 1.41 -2.92
CA LEU A 475 -16.31 2.22 -1.89
C LEU A 475 -15.90 1.37 -0.67
N LYS A 476 -16.78 0.46 -0.22
CA LYS A 476 -16.47 -0.47 0.87
C LYS A 476 -15.29 -1.37 0.53
N GLN A 477 -15.24 -1.88 -0.69
CA GLN A 477 -14.12 -2.67 -1.20
C GLN A 477 -12.82 -1.86 -1.25
N ALA A 478 -12.88 -0.61 -1.75
CA ALA A 478 -11.73 0.29 -1.78
C ALA A 478 -11.19 0.60 -0.37
N PHE A 479 -12.08 0.75 0.61
CA PHE A 479 -11.68 0.93 2.00
C PHE A 479 -10.88 -0.27 2.52
N TYR A 480 -11.38 -1.50 2.37
CA TYR A 480 -10.65 -2.69 2.80
C TYR A 480 -9.35 -2.89 2.02
N ALA A 481 -9.37 -2.63 0.70
CA ALA A 481 -8.18 -2.70 -0.14
C ALA A 481 -7.06 -1.79 0.38
N GLY A 482 -7.35 -0.52 0.65
CA GLY A 482 -6.36 0.44 1.15
C GLY A 482 -5.75 0.05 2.50
N VAL A 483 -6.57 -0.44 3.44
CA VAL A 483 -6.09 -0.89 4.76
C VAL A 483 -5.25 -2.16 4.66
N ASN A 484 -5.64 -3.14 3.84
CA ASN A 484 -4.87 -4.36 3.58
C ASN A 484 -3.56 -4.09 2.83
N MET A 485 -3.56 -3.13 1.89
CA MET A 485 -2.34 -2.70 1.20
C MET A 485 -1.34 -2.09 2.19
N GLY A 486 -1.80 -1.21 3.10
CA GLY A 486 -0.97 -0.71 4.18
C GLY A 486 -0.39 -1.82 5.05
N ALA A 487 -1.19 -2.81 5.42
CA ALA A 487 -0.75 -3.99 6.18
C ALA A 487 0.22 -4.90 5.40
N SER A 488 0.35 -4.71 4.10
CA SER A 488 1.25 -5.47 3.22
C SER A 488 2.49 -4.67 2.80
N GLY A 489 2.72 -3.47 3.40
CA GLY A 489 3.89 -2.63 3.15
C GLY A 489 3.76 -1.68 1.96
N PHE A 490 2.55 -1.50 1.40
CA PHE A 490 2.26 -0.60 0.29
C PHE A 490 1.63 0.69 0.81
N ASN A 491 2.41 1.75 0.89
CA ASN A 491 2.02 2.96 1.61
C ASN A 491 1.48 4.08 0.72
N ILE A 492 1.83 4.10 -0.57
CA ILE A 492 1.36 5.11 -1.53
C ILE A 492 0.25 4.48 -2.36
N TRP A 493 -0.99 4.61 -1.89
CA TRP A 493 -2.16 3.97 -2.47
C TRP A 493 -3.32 4.97 -2.61
N GLY A 494 -4.20 4.75 -3.57
CA GLY A 494 -5.45 5.48 -3.73
C GLY A 494 -6.46 4.74 -4.59
N SER A 495 -7.72 5.16 -4.53
CA SER A 495 -8.80 4.65 -5.37
C SER A 495 -9.42 5.76 -6.20
N ASP A 496 -10.21 5.40 -7.20
CA ASP A 496 -10.93 6.33 -8.06
C ASP A 496 -12.15 6.91 -7.33
N ILE A 497 -12.18 8.21 -7.09
CA ILE A 497 -13.34 8.88 -6.48
C ILE A 497 -14.58 8.63 -7.36
N GLY A 498 -15.61 8.06 -6.74
CA GLY A 498 -16.85 7.67 -7.40
C GLY A 498 -16.83 6.30 -8.09
N GLY A 499 -15.71 5.56 -7.98
CA GLY A 499 -15.50 4.27 -8.64
C GLY A 499 -15.21 4.40 -10.13
N TYR A 500 -14.50 3.43 -10.71
CA TYR A 500 -14.16 3.43 -12.14
C TYR A 500 -15.35 2.98 -13.00
N ASN A 501 -15.91 1.79 -12.74
CA ASN A 501 -16.90 1.15 -13.60
C ASN A 501 -18.33 1.61 -13.34
N GLY A 502 -18.92 2.32 -14.30
CA GLY A 502 -20.31 2.74 -14.30
C GLY A 502 -20.53 4.18 -13.84
N SER A 503 -21.79 4.58 -13.70
CA SER A 503 -22.19 5.89 -13.19
C SER A 503 -22.38 5.84 -11.69
N THR A 504 -21.81 6.77 -10.98
CA THR A 504 -21.95 6.91 -9.51
C THR A 504 -23.16 7.79 -9.18
N ASP A 505 -23.84 7.47 -8.08
CA ASP A 505 -24.86 8.34 -7.47
C ASP A 505 -24.23 9.40 -6.56
N ASP A 506 -25.00 10.42 -6.18
CA ASP A 506 -24.52 11.59 -5.44
C ASP A 506 -24.05 11.22 -4.03
N GLU A 507 -24.71 10.30 -3.33
CA GLU A 507 -24.28 9.87 -1.99
C GLU A 507 -22.97 9.09 -2.07
N THR A 508 -22.86 8.12 -2.98
CA THR A 508 -21.65 7.35 -3.21
C THR A 508 -20.47 8.27 -3.58
N TYR A 509 -20.70 9.26 -4.45
CA TYR A 509 -19.69 10.23 -4.82
C TYR A 509 -19.20 11.03 -3.59
N LYS A 510 -20.12 11.61 -2.81
CA LYS A 510 -19.79 12.38 -1.60
C LYS A 510 -18.99 11.54 -0.60
N ARG A 511 -19.43 10.32 -0.30
CA ARG A 511 -18.73 9.40 0.62
C ARG A 511 -17.35 8.99 0.10
N TRP A 512 -17.20 8.87 -1.21
CA TRP A 512 -15.89 8.57 -1.80
C TRP A 512 -14.92 9.76 -1.73
N VAL A 513 -15.39 10.98 -1.91
CA VAL A 513 -14.60 12.21 -1.68
C VAL A 513 -14.11 12.27 -0.23
N GLU A 514 -15.00 11.96 0.74
CA GLU A 514 -14.66 11.86 2.16
C GLU A 514 -13.53 10.86 2.41
N PHE A 515 -13.66 9.65 1.91
CA PHE A 515 -12.65 8.59 2.07
C PHE A 515 -11.31 8.95 1.38
N ALA A 516 -11.36 9.42 0.13
CA ALA A 516 -10.19 9.75 -0.64
C ALA A 516 -9.38 10.92 -0.04
N THR A 517 -10.04 11.83 0.68
CA THR A 517 -9.37 12.93 1.39
C THR A 517 -8.38 12.40 2.44
N PHE A 518 -8.68 11.26 3.05
CA PHE A 518 -7.84 10.58 4.03
C PHE A 518 -7.19 9.29 3.47
N SER A 519 -7.00 9.25 2.16
CA SER A 519 -6.15 8.26 1.46
C SER A 519 -4.82 8.92 1.04
N PRO A 520 -3.72 8.17 0.89
CA PRO A 520 -2.46 8.74 0.44
C PRO A 520 -2.57 9.49 -0.88
N LEU A 521 -3.22 8.92 -1.90
CA LEU A 521 -3.50 9.57 -3.16
C LEU A 521 -5.00 9.93 -3.26
N MET A 522 -5.29 11.17 -3.63
CA MET A 522 -6.65 11.68 -3.81
C MET A 522 -6.88 11.97 -5.30
N ARG A 523 -7.56 11.09 -6.00
CA ARG A 523 -7.76 11.21 -7.44
C ARG A 523 -9.20 10.89 -7.85
N ALA A 524 -9.72 11.61 -8.85
CA ALA A 524 -10.96 11.28 -9.53
C ALA A 524 -10.66 10.61 -10.86
N HIS A 525 -11.33 9.50 -11.15
CA HIS A 525 -11.26 8.82 -12.43
C HIS A 525 -12.48 7.89 -12.58
N GLY A 526 -12.91 7.59 -13.80
CA GLY A 526 -13.99 6.64 -14.03
C GLY A 526 -14.60 6.70 -15.44
N VAL A 527 -15.42 5.70 -15.76
CA VAL A 527 -16.27 5.65 -16.95
C VAL A 527 -17.74 5.80 -16.53
N GLY A 528 -18.58 6.31 -17.41
CA GLY A 528 -19.98 6.63 -17.09
C GLY A 528 -20.17 8.14 -16.94
N ASN A 529 -20.80 8.61 -15.83
CA ASN A 529 -20.90 10.06 -15.60
C ASN A 529 -19.55 10.65 -15.18
N PRO A 530 -19.29 11.95 -15.46
CA PRO A 530 -18.08 12.62 -15.00
C PRO A 530 -17.95 12.62 -13.47
N ARG A 531 -16.73 12.57 -12.97
CA ARG A 531 -16.42 12.58 -11.52
C ARG A 531 -16.14 13.98 -10.99
N ASN A 532 -16.71 15.00 -11.62
CA ASN A 532 -16.60 16.39 -11.21
C ASN A 532 -17.69 16.72 -10.19
N PRO A 533 -17.41 17.49 -9.11
CA PRO A 533 -18.37 17.73 -8.04
C PRO A 533 -19.66 18.40 -8.48
N TRP A 534 -19.62 19.31 -9.48
CA TRP A 534 -20.82 19.98 -10.00
C TRP A 534 -21.80 19.08 -10.76
N VAL A 535 -21.39 17.88 -11.12
CA VAL A 535 -22.29 16.86 -11.72
C VAL A 535 -23.21 16.26 -10.67
N HIS A 536 -22.81 16.32 -9.40
CA HIS A 536 -23.46 15.71 -8.24
C HIS A 536 -24.21 16.73 -7.35
N GLY A 537 -24.41 17.96 -7.85
CA GLY A 537 -25.18 18.99 -7.19
C GLY A 537 -24.41 19.88 -6.20
N ASP A 538 -25.09 20.92 -5.70
CA ASP A 538 -24.48 21.97 -4.90
C ASP A 538 -23.89 21.44 -3.56
N GLU A 539 -24.56 20.48 -2.94
CA GLU A 539 -24.05 19.85 -1.70
C GLU A 539 -22.70 19.14 -1.94
N ALA A 540 -22.55 18.46 -3.08
CA ALA A 540 -21.29 17.81 -3.46
C ALA A 540 -20.19 18.84 -3.74
N VAL A 541 -20.55 19.99 -4.35
CA VAL A 541 -19.62 21.11 -4.55
C VAL A 541 -19.11 21.66 -3.23
N GLU A 542 -19.99 21.96 -2.27
CA GLU A 542 -19.59 22.53 -0.99
C GLU A 542 -18.78 21.52 -0.15
N LEU A 543 -19.17 20.24 -0.14
CA LEU A 543 -18.39 19.19 0.50
C LEU A 543 -17.00 19.06 -0.12
N PHE A 544 -16.93 19.03 -1.46
CA PHE A 544 -15.66 18.91 -2.16
C PHE A 544 -14.74 20.10 -1.85
N LYS A 545 -15.24 21.33 -1.84
CA LYS A 545 -14.48 22.53 -1.46
C LYS A 545 -13.92 22.42 -0.05
N LYS A 546 -14.75 22.07 0.93
CA LYS A 546 -14.35 21.87 2.33
C LYS A 546 -13.21 20.85 2.43
N LEU A 547 -13.37 19.69 1.82
CA LEU A 547 -12.40 18.58 1.91
C LEU A 547 -11.16 18.82 1.07
N TYR A 548 -11.27 19.46 -0.08
CA TYR A 548 -10.13 19.89 -0.87
C TYR A 548 -9.23 20.86 -0.08
N TRP A 549 -9.81 21.89 0.57
CA TRP A 549 -9.02 22.82 1.36
C TRP A 549 -8.45 22.16 2.63
N TRP A 550 -9.14 21.22 3.23
CA TRP A 550 -8.55 20.40 4.28
C TRP A 550 -7.35 19.59 3.75
N ARG A 551 -7.46 19.00 2.57
CA ARG A 551 -6.33 18.28 1.93
C ARG A 551 -5.14 19.19 1.69
N GLU A 552 -5.36 20.41 1.23
CA GLU A 552 -4.30 21.43 1.07
C GLU A 552 -3.71 21.86 2.42
N ASN A 553 -4.53 22.04 3.45
CA ASN A 553 -4.07 22.34 4.81
C ASN A 553 -3.11 21.27 5.35
N MET A 554 -3.47 19.98 5.20
CA MET A 554 -2.68 18.88 5.75
C MET A 554 -1.60 18.34 4.79
N LEU A 555 -1.32 19.01 3.69
CA LEU A 555 -0.37 18.52 2.67
C LEU A 555 1.01 18.20 3.27
N ASP A 556 1.52 19.05 4.18
CA ASP A 556 2.81 18.83 4.83
C ASP A 556 2.76 17.63 5.80
N TYR A 557 1.65 17.41 6.48
CA TYR A 557 1.43 16.22 7.30
C TYR A 557 1.40 14.94 6.45
N VAL A 558 0.68 14.93 5.34
CA VAL A 558 0.61 13.76 4.43
C VAL A 558 1.99 13.44 3.87
N TYR A 559 2.73 14.44 3.43
CA TYR A 559 4.10 14.26 2.94
C TYR A 559 5.03 13.73 4.05
N SER A 560 4.94 14.29 5.25
CA SER A 560 5.70 13.81 6.41
C SER A 560 5.39 12.34 6.73
N THR A 561 4.13 11.91 6.65
CA THR A 561 3.76 10.50 6.87
C THR A 561 4.29 9.59 5.76
N ALA A 562 4.38 10.09 4.52
CA ALA A 562 4.98 9.33 3.42
C ALA A 562 6.50 9.16 3.60
N VAL A 563 7.20 10.19 4.04
CA VAL A 563 8.62 10.09 4.40
C VAL A 563 8.82 9.13 5.57
N ASN A 564 7.99 9.23 6.61
CA ASN A 564 8.03 8.26 7.73
C ASN A 564 7.82 6.83 7.24
N ALA A 565 6.83 6.60 6.39
CA ALA A 565 6.53 5.28 5.82
C ALA A 565 7.70 4.73 4.99
N HIS A 566 8.41 5.58 4.24
CA HIS A 566 9.64 5.21 3.56
C HIS A 566 10.73 4.78 4.54
N LEU A 567 10.96 5.53 5.60
CA LEU A 567 12.07 5.27 6.55
C LEU A 567 11.78 4.11 7.51
N THR A 568 10.53 3.92 7.89
CA THR A 568 10.13 2.99 8.97
C THR A 568 9.24 1.85 8.52
N ALA A 569 8.70 1.92 7.29
CA ALA A 569 7.64 1.07 6.75
C ALA A 569 6.30 1.11 7.54
N GLU A 570 6.11 2.08 8.44
CA GLU A 570 4.83 2.27 9.12
C GLU A 570 3.76 2.75 8.11
N PRO A 571 2.62 2.06 7.98
CA PRO A 571 1.62 2.42 6.98
C PRO A 571 1.05 3.83 7.17
N ILE A 572 0.70 4.50 6.07
CA ILE A 572 -0.07 5.76 6.11
C ILE A 572 -1.52 5.44 6.50
N MET A 573 -2.17 4.48 5.81
CA MET A 573 -3.45 3.92 6.20
C MET A 573 -3.18 2.71 7.12
N ARG A 574 -3.29 2.91 8.44
CA ARG A 574 -2.94 1.89 9.44
C ARG A 574 -4.15 1.18 9.96
N ALA A 575 -4.20 -0.14 9.81
CA ALA A 575 -5.15 -0.96 10.55
C ALA A 575 -5.03 -0.72 12.05
N MET A 576 -6.13 -0.81 12.79
CA MET A 576 -6.13 -0.67 14.25
C MET A 576 -5.20 -1.70 14.91
N ALA A 577 -5.15 -2.92 14.38
CA ALA A 577 -4.23 -3.98 14.79
C ALA A 577 -2.73 -3.61 14.67
N ILE A 578 -2.37 -2.71 13.74
CA ILE A 578 -0.98 -2.26 13.54
C ILE A 578 -0.62 -1.11 14.50
N GLU A 579 -1.53 -0.15 14.68
CA GLU A 579 -1.24 1.01 15.53
C GLU A 579 -1.38 0.70 17.01
N PHE A 580 -2.32 -0.17 17.39
CA PHE A 580 -2.69 -0.51 18.77
C PHE A 580 -2.62 -2.03 19.02
N PRO A 581 -1.46 -2.67 18.80
CA PRO A 581 -1.34 -4.11 18.96
C PRO A 581 -1.56 -4.49 20.44
N ARG A 582 -2.30 -5.59 20.66
CA ARG A 582 -2.62 -6.12 22.00
C ARG A 582 -3.51 -5.23 22.87
N GLU A 583 -4.18 -4.23 22.30
CA GLU A 583 -5.14 -3.37 23.01
C GLU A 583 -6.61 -3.83 22.80
N GLY A 584 -6.81 -5.06 22.29
CA GLY A 584 -8.16 -5.58 21.98
C GLY A 584 -8.81 -4.94 20.76
N LEU A 585 -8.00 -4.32 19.88
CA LEU A 585 -8.44 -3.64 18.67
C LEU A 585 -8.12 -4.42 17.40
N ASP A 586 -7.60 -5.64 17.53
CA ASP A 586 -7.20 -6.49 16.40
C ASP A 586 -8.36 -6.87 15.47
N HIS A 587 -9.59 -6.90 16.03
CA HIS A 587 -10.83 -7.19 15.28
C HIS A 587 -11.54 -5.95 14.72
N VAL A 588 -11.01 -4.75 15.00
CA VAL A 588 -11.64 -3.50 14.54
C VAL A 588 -11.14 -3.15 13.14
N ASP A 589 -11.96 -3.48 12.14
CA ASP A 589 -11.64 -3.31 10.72
C ASP A 589 -12.55 -2.32 9.99
N THR A 590 -13.33 -1.50 10.71
CA THR A 590 -14.28 -0.53 10.16
C THR A 590 -13.79 0.92 10.22
N GLN A 591 -12.55 1.09 10.65
CA GLN A 591 -11.86 2.36 10.85
C GLN A 591 -10.34 2.14 10.77
N TYR A 592 -9.58 3.21 10.63
CA TYR A 592 -8.12 3.14 10.54
C TYR A 592 -7.48 4.42 11.08
N MET A 593 -6.17 4.39 11.35
CA MET A 593 -5.39 5.59 11.59
C MET A 593 -4.80 6.09 10.27
N PHE A 594 -4.95 7.39 9.99
CA PHE A 594 -4.25 8.08 8.91
C PHE A 594 -3.00 8.77 9.48
N GLY A 595 -1.85 8.18 9.27
CA GLY A 595 -0.64 8.46 10.03
C GLY A 595 -0.81 8.07 11.50
N SER A 596 -0.15 8.78 12.43
CA SER A 596 -0.24 8.53 13.87
C SER A 596 -1.25 9.42 14.60
N GLU A 597 -1.81 10.44 13.92
CA GLU A 597 -2.55 11.52 14.57
C GLU A 597 -4.07 11.46 14.35
N LEU A 598 -4.52 10.90 13.22
CA LEU A 598 -5.92 10.95 12.81
C LEU A 598 -6.57 9.56 12.82
N LEU A 599 -7.61 9.39 13.65
CA LEU A 599 -8.53 8.26 13.58
C LEU A 599 -9.63 8.59 12.58
N VAL A 600 -9.78 7.76 11.54
CA VAL A 600 -10.73 7.95 10.43
C VAL A 600 -11.72 6.79 10.39
N ALA A 601 -13.01 7.08 10.44
CA ALA A 601 -14.08 6.08 10.43
C ALA A 601 -15.09 6.34 9.29
N PRO A 602 -14.75 5.98 8.04
CA PRO A 602 -15.57 6.31 6.89
C PRO A 602 -16.91 5.56 6.91
N VAL A 603 -17.96 6.19 6.39
CA VAL A 603 -19.25 5.54 6.16
C VAL A 603 -19.20 4.87 4.77
N VAL A 604 -19.36 3.56 4.75
CA VAL A 604 -19.26 2.73 3.54
C VAL A 604 -20.54 1.91 3.27
N ASP A 605 -21.63 2.32 3.89
CA ASP A 605 -22.95 1.71 3.71
C ASP A 605 -23.98 2.78 3.30
N LEU A 606 -24.70 2.54 2.21
CA LEU A 606 -25.66 3.49 1.63
C LEU A 606 -26.78 3.87 2.62
N GLY A 607 -27.14 5.14 2.65
CA GLY A 607 -28.21 5.66 3.48
C GLY A 607 -27.88 5.78 4.97
N ARG A 608 -26.69 5.41 5.40
CA ARG A 608 -26.27 5.52 6.81
C ARG A 608 -25.95 6.97 7.18
N ARG A 609 -26.43 7.41 8.32
CA ARG A 609 -26.21 8.76 8.88
C ARG A 609 -25.56 8.72 10.28
N CYS A 610 -25.03 7.57 10.64
CA CYS A 610 -24.28 7.34 11.87
C CYS A 610 -23.27 6.22 11.68
N LYS A 611 -22.21 6.25 12.49
CA LYS A 611 -21.12 5.28 12.48
C LYS A 611 -20.80 4.84 13.89
N MET A 612 -20.63 3.53 14.11
CA MET A 612 -20.02 3.03 15.33
C MET A 612 -18.52 3.25 15.25
N VAL A 613 -17.94 3.94 16.23
CA VAL A 613 -16.50 4.17 16.34
C VAL A 613 -16.00 3.55 17.64
N ARG A 614 -14.97 2.73 17.54
CA ARG A 614 -14.22 2.21 18.69
C ARG A 614 -13.05 3.16 18.95
N PHE A 615 -13.15 3.97 20.00
CA PHE A 615 -12.07 4.85 20.42
C PHE A 615 -11.04 4.06 21.23
N PRO A 616 -9.76 4.04 20.82
CA PRO A 616 -8.67 3.51 21.63
C PRO A 616 -8.53 4.25 22.97
N ALA A 617 -7.75 3.71 23.91
CA ALA A 617 -7.46 4.35 25.18
C ALA A 617 -6.88 5.77 25.00
N GLY A 618 -7.10 6.65 25.99
CA GLY A 618 -6.74 8.07 25.95
C GLY A 618 -7.89 8.97 25.50
N ASN A 619 -7.61 10.25 25.27
CA ASN A 619 -8.60 11.21 24.82
C ASN A 619 -8.47 11.50 23.31
N TRP A 620 -9.57 11.87 22.70
CA TRP A 620 -9.70 12.21 21.29
C TRP A 620 -10.40 13.55 21.12
N VAL A 621 -10.13 14.23 20.02
CA VAL A 621 -10.78 15.51 19.69
C VAL A 621 -11.39 15.42 18.31
N ASN A 622 -12.68 15.65 18.16
CA ASN A 622 -13.34 15.69 16.85
C ASN A 622 -12.72 16.80 16.00
N LEU A 623 -12.24 16.44 14.80
CA LEU A 623 -11.57 17.37 13.89
C LEU A 623 -12.45 18.57 13.48
N TRP A 624 -13.74 18.34 13.31
CA TRP A 624 -14.67 19.34 12.78
C TRP A 624 -15.24 20.25 13.86
N THR A 625 -15.63 19.65 14.99
CA THR A 625 -16.32 20.37 16.09
C THR A 625 -15.42 20.77 17.25
N ALA A 626 -14.19 20.25 17.30
CA ALA A 626 -13.27 20.37 18.42
C ALA A 626 -13.81 19.77 19.76
N GLU A 627 -14.86 18.95 19.71
CA GLU A 627 -15.39 18.25 20.89
C GLU A 627 -14.40 17.19 21.39
N ARG A 628 -14.23 17.12 22.72
CA ARG A 628 -13.37 16.12 23.36
C ARG A 628 -14.14 14.85 23.68
N ILE A 629 -13.56 13.72 23.38
CA ILE A 629 -14.15 12.39 23.58
C ILE A 629 -13.17 11.54 24.39
N ALA A 630 -13.63 10.99 25.51
CA ALA A 630 -12.86 10.01 26.27
C ALA A 630 -12.82 8.67 25.50
N GLY A 631 -11.65 8.08 25.38
CA GLY A 631 -11.45 6.80 24.71
C GLY A 631 -11.79 5.58 25.55
N ASP A 632 -11.27 4.44 25.16
CA ASP A 632 -11.53 3.08 25.66
C ASP A 632 -13.02 2.72 25.65
N ARG A 633 -13.72 3.08 24.58
CA ARG A 633 -15.15 2.78 24.40
C ARG A 633 -15.57 2.75 22.93
N GLU A 634 -16.71 2.13 22.70
CA GLU A 634 -17.45 2.26 21.45
C GLU A 634 -18.54 3.32 21.60
N MET A 635 -18.73 4.11 20.57
CA MET A 635 -19.75 5.14 20.53
C MET A 635 -20.37 5.28 19.15
N MET A 636 -21.69 5.35 19.09
CA MET A 636 -22.40 5.74 17.87
C MET A 636 -22.25 7.24 17.68
N VAL A 637 -21.64 7.66 16.58
CA VAL A 637 -21.46 9.07 16.24
C VAL A 637 -22.32 9.45 15.03
N ALA A 638 -22.76 10.71 14.97
CA ALA A 638 -23.42 11.23 13.78
C ALA A 638 -22.41 11.27 12.63
N ALA A 639 -22.86 10.93 11.44
CA ALA A 639 -22.09 10.92 10.21
C ALA A 639 -23.02 11.23 9.03
N ASN A 640 -23.49 12.47 8.96
CA ASN A 640 -24.28 12.95 7.85
C ASN A 640 -23.47 12.83 6.56
N ASP A 641 -24.11 12.89 5.40
CA ASP A 641 -23.47 12.68 4.09
C ASP A 641 -22.54 13.83 3.62
N ALA A 642 -22.17 14.69 4.55
CA ALA A 642 -21.15 15.74 4.42
C ALA A 642 -20.13 15.76 5.58
N ASP A 643 -20.16 14.74 6.45
CA ASP A 643 -19.37 14.72 7.68
C ASP A 643 -18.77 13.34 7.94
N ILE A 644 -17.59 13.11 7.41
CA ILE A 644 -16.80 11.93 7.79
C ILE A 644 -16.32 12.04 9.23
N PRO A 645 -16.56 11.02 10.09
CA PRO A 645 -16.01 10.99 11.45
C PRO A 645 -14.48 10.90 11.44
N VAL A 646 -13.83 11.97 11.92
CA VAL A 646 -12.37 12.06 12.05
C VAL A 646 -12.02 12.66 13.39
N TYR A 647 -11.05 12.04 14.08
CA TYR A 647 -10.64 12.44 15.41
C TYR A 647 -9.14 12.56 15.54
N LEU A 648 -8.71 13.62 16.18
CA LEU A 648 -7.32 13.86 16.55
C LEU A 648 -6.99 13.15 17.87
N ARG A 649 -5.84 12.49 17.90
CA ARG A 649 -5.32 11.83 19.12
C ARG A 649 -4.93 12.88 20.18
N ALA A 650 -5.01 12.53 21.47
CA ALA A 650 -4.48 13.38 22.55
C ALA A 650 -2.98 13.62 22.38
N GLY A 651 -2.55 14.86 22.58
CA GLY A 651 -1.16 15.27 22.36
C GLY A 651 -0.71 15.21 20.90
N ALA A 652 -1.65 15.28 19.95
CA ALA A 652 -1.33 15.38 18.52
C ALA A 652 -0.49 16.62 18.21
N ALA A 653 0.38 16.51 17.19
CA ALA A 653 1.14 17.62 16.66
C ALA A 653 1.27 17.45 15.13
N MET A 654 0.52 18.26 14.39
CA MET A 654 0.47 18.20 12.92
C MET A 654 0.88 19.54 12.31
N VAL A 655 1.84 19.55 11.40
CA VAL A 655 2.18 20.75 10.64
C VAL A 655 1.17 20.94 9.51
N LEU A 656 0.56 22.12 9.47
CA LEU A 656 -0.46 22.52 8.50
C LEU A 656 -0.03 23.76 7.73
N ARG A 657 -0.65 23.97 6.58
CA ARG A 657 -0.57 25.20 5.78
C ARG A 657 -1.92 25.92 5.87
N LEU A 658 -1.92 27.18 6.27
CA LEU A 658 -3.16 27.93 6.53
C LEU A 658 -3.07 29.33 5.90
N GLY A 659 -4.23 29.94 5.64
CA GLY A 659 -4.33 31.34 5.30
C GLY A 659 -4.11 32.28 6.50
N ASP A 660 -4.25 33.59 6.28
CA ASP A 660 -4.08 34.61 7.31
C ASP A 660 -5.06 34.49 8.49
N THR A 661 -6.24 33.91 8.27
CA THR A 661 -7.23 33.69 9.33
C THR A 661 -6.85 32.59 10.30
N LEU A 662 -5.89 31.74 9.95
CA LEU A 662 -5.50 30.53 10.68
C LEU A 662 -6.66 29.52 10.85
N GLU A 663 -7.61 29.54 9.94
CA GLU A 663 -8.75 28.59 9.90
C GLU A 663 -8.45 27.43 8.94
N ILE A 664 -8.93 26.24 9.30
CA ILE A 664 -8.90 25.07 8.41
C ILE A 664 -10.07 25.13 7.43
N THR A 665 -9.95 24.40 6.31
CA THR A 665 -10.99 24.28 5.25
C THR A 665 -11.34 25.59 4.54
N VAL A 666 -10.53 26.61 4.70
CA VAL A 666 -10.71 27.93 4.09
C VAL A 666 -9.67 28.12 2.97
N PRO A 667 -10.06 28.74 1.85
CA PRO A 667 -9.12 29.06 0.75
C PRO A 667 -7.93 29.89 1.19
N PHE A 668 -6.74 29.56 0.66
CA PHE A 668 -5.52 30.36 0.86
C PHE A 668 -4.63 30.34 -0.39
N GLU A 669 -3.74 31.32 -0.48
CA GLU A 669 -2.71 31.35 -1.53
C GLU A 669 -1.49 30.56 -1.05
N ALA A 670 -1.08 29.56 -1.84
CA ALA A 670 -0.05 28.59 -1.44
C ALA A 670 1.33 29.23 -1.13
N ASP A 671 1.67 30.31 -1.84
CA ASP A 671 2.91 31.08 -1.66
C ASP A 671 2.89 32.04 -0.45
N LYS A 672 1.70 32.31 0.11
CA LYS A 672 1.47 33.16 1.30
C LYS A 672 1.03 32.34 2.51
N ALA A 673 0.96 31.01 2.40
CA ALA A 673 0.46 30.19 3.48
C ALA A 673 1.35 30.28 4.73
N ALA A 674 0.71 30.48 5.88
CA ALA A 674 1.34 30.37 7.18
C ALA A 674 1.57 28.87 7.50
N THR A 675 2.75 28.56 8.01
CA THR A 675 3.05 27.22 8.55
C THR A 675 2.63 27.17 10.02
N ALA A 676 1.61 26.39 10.34
CA ALA A 676 1.04 26.29 11.67
C ALA A 676 1.19 24.88 12.25
N LEU A 677 1.31 24.78 13.57
CA LEU A 677 1.28 23.52 14.29
C LEU A 677 -0.10 23.33 14.94
N LEU A 678 -0.86 22.35 14.46
CA LEU A 678 -2.09 21.94 15.12
C LEU A 678 -1.73 20.98 16.26
N VAL A 679 -2.23 21.27 17.48
CA VAL A 679 -2.05 20.44 18.67
C VAL A 679 -3.39 20.15 19.35
N THR A 680 -3.43 19.11 20.20
CA THR A 680 -4.58 18.78 21.04
C THR A 680 -4.17 18.69 22.51
N PRO A 681 -5.11 18.76 23.48
CA PRO A 681 -4.80 18.47 24.89
C PRO A 681 -4.05 17.15 25.04
N ALA A 682 -3.03 17.15 25.87
CA ALA A 682 -2.21 15.99 26.08
C ALA A 682 -2.69 15.16 27.28
N ASP A 683 -2.54 13.83 27.20
CA ASP A 683 -2.81 12.87 28.29
C ASP A 683 -1.52 12.42 28.99
N GLY A 684 -0.44 13.15 28.79
CA GLY A 684 0.90 12.82 29.26
C GLY A 684 1.96 13.28 28.24
N LYS A 685 3.16 12.77 28.36
CA LYS A 685 4.24 13.14 27.44
C LYS A 685 4.18 12.34 26.16
N ARG A 686 4.27 13.06 25.04
CA ARG A 686 4.35 12.49 23.70
C ARG A 686 5.36 13.29 22.86
N THR A 687 6.05 12.62 21.94
CA THR A 687 6.88 13.30 20.92
C THR A 687 6.42 12.86 19.56
N VAL A 688 6.15 13.83 18.71
CA VAL A 688 5.74 13.63 17.33
C VAL A 688 6.83 14.19 16.43
N ARG A 689 7.27 13.38 15.49
CA ARG A 689 8.24 13.78 14.45
C ARG A 689 7.53 14.19 13.19
N HIS A 690 7.90 15.34 12.66
CA HIS A 690 7.48 15.83 11.36
C HIS A 690 8.69 15.88 10.43
N TYR A 691 8.60 15.21 9.29
CA TYR A 691 9.63 15.20 8.26
C TYR A 691 9.34 16.25 7.19
N PHE A 692 10.32 17.10 6.86
CA PHE A 692 10.28 18.01 5.72
C PHE A 692 10.83 17.34 4.44
N ASP A 693 11.76 16.42 4.61
CA ASP A 693 12.33 15.49 3.63
C ASP A 693 12.99 14.30 4.36
N GLU A 694 13.66 13.40 3.65
CA GLU A 694 14.34 12.23 4.24
C GLU A 694 15.42 12.55 5.28
N LYS A 695 15.98 13.76 5.25
CA LYS A 695 17.13 14.17 6.06
C LYS A 695 16.77 15.21 7.10
N THR A 696 15.73 16.00 6.84
CA THR A 696 15.34 17.12 7.70
C THR A 696 13.98 16.86 8.36
N PHE A 697 13.95 17.02 9.67
CA PHE A 697 12.75 16.81 10.49
C PHE A 697 12.69 17.78 11.66
N ALA A 698 11.50 17.88 12.25
CA ALA A 698 11.29 18.55 13.52
C ALA A 698 10.60 17.61 14.52
N ASP A 699 11.03 17.64 15.75
CA ASP A 699 10.41 16.95 16.87
C ASP A 699 9.61 17.93 17.73
N PHE A 700 8.33 17.61 17.94
CA PHE A 700 7.42 18.35 18.79
C PHE A 700 7.05 17.50 20.00
N ALA A 701 7.45 17.93 21.18
CA ALA A 701 7.08 17.25 22.42
C ALA A 701 5.87 17.94 23.06
N THR A 702 4.80 17.17 23.28
CA THR A 702 3.58 17.63 23.97
C THR A 702 3.45 17.01 25.34
N ASP A 703 2.99 17.76 26.30
CA ASP A 703 2.63 17.29 27.64
C ASP A 703 1.53 18.17 28.28
N ASN A 704 1.00 17.76 29.43
CA ASN A 704 0.03 18.49 30.22
C ASN A 704 0.58 18.92 31.60
N ALA A 705 1.88 19.18 31.68
CA ALA A 705 2.54 19.59 32.91
C ALA A 705 2.06 20.99 33.39
N ASN A 706 2.23 21.28 34.66
CA ASN A 706 1.96 22.58 35.28
C ASN A 706 0.52 23.08 35.17
N GLY A 707 -0.46 22.16 34.99
CA GLY A 707 -1.88 22.54 34.87
C GLY A 707 -2.28 23.11 33.51
N THR A 708 -1.43 22.95 32.49
CA THR A 708 -1.75 23.28 31.11
C THR A 708 -2.71 22.26 30.51
N ALA A 709 -3.54 22.67 29.55
CA ALA A 709 -4.25 21.74 28.68
C ALA A 709 -3.27 21.05 27.71
N VAL A 710 -2.33 21.84 27.17
CA VAL A 710 -1.19 21.33 26.40
C VAL A 710 -0.01 22.29 26.50
N THR A 711 1.15 21.75 26.77
CA THR A 711 2.45 22.41 26.55
C THR A 711 3.10 21.75 25.34
N VAL A 712 3.46 22.54 24.34
CA VAL A 712 4.23 22.05 23.19
C VAL A 712 5.63 22.64 23.16
N LYS A 713 6.63 21.79 23.04
CA LYS A 713 8.03 22.16 22.88
C LYS A 713 8.47 21.86 21.46
N ASN A 714 8.98 22.87 20.79
CA ASN A 714 9.62 22.76 19.48
C ASN A 714 11.10 22.37 19.70
N VAL A 715 11.34 21.07 19.78
CA VAL A 715 12.67 20.54 20.17
C VAL A 715 13.74 20.86 19.14
N SER A 716 13.36 20.84 17.86
CA SER A 716 14.30 21.05 16.73
C SER A 716 14.41 22.51 16.27
N GLY A 717 13.60 23.42 16.81
CA GLY A 717 13.64 24.84 16.44
C GLY A 717 13.08 25.13 15.03
N ALA A 718 12.09 24.36 14.57
CA ALA A 718 11.43 24.61 13.30
C ALA A 718 10.77 26.00 13.28
N LYS A 719 10.80 26.67 12.13
CA LYS A 719 10.14 27.96 11.97
C LYS A 719 8.66 27.73 11.68
N LEU A 720 7.83 28.13 12.61
CA LEU A 720 6.37 28.04 12.52
C LEU A 720 5.76 29.40 12.81
N ASP A 721 4.73 29.77 12.08
CA ASP A 721 4.09 31.09 12.15
C ASP A 721 2.97 31.13 13.22
N ALA A 722 2.43 29.94 13.59
CA ALA A 722 1.33 29.86 14.55
C ALA A 722 1.24 28.49 15.22
N VAL A 723 0.52 28.43 16.34
CA VAL A 723 0.02 27.20 16.96
C VAL A 723 -1.50 27.27 17.07
N LEU A 724 -2.16 26.18 16.64
CA LEU A 724 -3.60 25.96 16.78
C LEU A 724 -3.84 24.83 17.79
N ALA A 725 -4.60 25.08 18.83
CA ALA A 725 -5.03 24.03 19.74
C ALA A 725 -6.52 23.70 19.54
N PHE A 726 -6.83 22.45 19.23
CA PHE A 726 -8.18 21.94 19.10
C PHE A 726 -8.58 21.20 20.39
N GLY A 727 -9.84 21.33 20.80
CA GLY A 727 -10.34 20.81 22.07
C GLY A 727 -10.00 21.68 23.28
N VAL A 728 -9.59 22.94 23.06
CA VAL A 728 -9.25 23.91 24.12
C VAL A 728 -9.76 25.30 23.76
N GLU A 729 -10.51 25.92 24.66
CA GLU A 729 -10.70 27.37 24.70
C GLU A 729 -9.81 27.93 25.81
N ALA A 730 -8.66 28.43 25.42
CA ALA A 730 -7.66 28.92 26.36
C ALA A 730 -8.14 30.15 27.15
N LYS A 731 -7.75 30.19 28.41
CA LYS A 731 -7.88 31.38 29.26
C LYS A 731 -6.58 32.18 29.28
N LYS A 732 -5.48 31.53 28.95
CA LYS A 732 -4.15 32.11 28.93
C LYS A 732 -3.25 31.33 27.95
N VAL A 733 -2.39 32.02 27.24
CA VAL A 733 -1.36 31.44 26.38
C VAL A 733 -0.02 32.10 26.67
N LEU A 734 1.02 31.29 26.86
CA LEU A 734 2.39 31.75 26.96
C LEU A 734 3.20 31.27 25.76
N VAL A 735 3.96 32.14 25.15
CA VAL A 735 4.97 31.82 24.12
C VAL A 735 6.34 32.16 24.70
N ASP A 736 7.19 31.16 24.86
CA ASP A 736 8.52 31.28 25.49
C ASP A 736 8.46 31.96 26.87
N GLY A 737 7.45 31.58 27.67
CA GLY A 737 7.21 32.07 29.02
C GLY A 737 6.60 33.49 29.09
N LYS A 738 6.27 34.10 27.97
CA LYS A 738 5.63 35.43 27.91
C LYS A 738 4.17 35.29 27.46
N GLU A 739 3.30 36.09 28.07
CA GLU A 739 1.91 36.14 27.67
C GLU A 739 1.76 36.67 26.23
N ALA A 740 1.01 35.94 25.41
CA ALA A 740 0.78 36.24 24.00
C ALA A 740 -0.71 36.54 23.73
N ALA A 741 -0.96 37.38 22.76
CA ALA A 741 -2.31 37.58 22.23
C ALA A 741 -2.77 36.34 21.45
N PHE A 742 -4.02 35.91 21.68
CA PHE A 742 -4.60 34.73 21.04
C PHE A 742 -6.10 34.94 20.76
N THR A 743 -6.65 34.10 19.91
CA THR A 743 -8.09 33.92 19.72
C THR A 743 -8.53 32.60 20.33
N ALA A 744 -9.68 32.55 21.00
CA ALA A 744 -10.24 31.32 21.56
C ALA A 744 -11.78 31.34 21.42
N GLU A 745 -12.27 30.37 20.62
CA GLU A 745 -13.69 30.21 20.36
C GLU A 745 -14.01 28.79 19.83
N ASN A 746 -15.20 28.32 20.10
CA ASN A 746 -15.72 27.05 19.57
C ASN A 746 -14.76 25.85 19.83
N GLY A 747 -14.18 25.79 21.04
CA GLY A 747 -13.23 24.73 21.40
C GLY A 747 -11.86 24.82 20.71
N LYS A 748 -11.53 25.93 20.10
CA LYS A 748 -10.27 26.15 19.37
C LYS A 748 -9.54 27.37 19.90
N THR A 749 -8.22 27.29 19.95
CA THR A 749 -7.35 28.43 20.31
C THR A 749 -6.28 28.60 19.23
N ALA A 750 -6.04 29.83 18.79
CA ALA A 750 -4.98 30.14 17.85
C ALA A 750 -4.08 31.25 18.38
N VAL A 751 -2.76 31.06 18.28
CA VAL A 751 -1.73 32.02 18.68
C VAL A 751 -0.67 32.13 17.60
N ARG A 752 -0.26 33.36 17.22
CA ARG A 752 0.86 33.63 16.33
C ARG A 752 2.18 33.59 17.10
N THR A 753 3.23 33.09 16.45
CA THR A 753 4.54 32.84 17.08
C THR A 753 5.71 33.61 16.44
N ASP A 754 5.43 34.59 15.58
CA ASP A 754 6.43 35.45 14.91
C ASP A 754 7.61 34.68 14.29
N LYS A 755 7.28 33.58 13.55
CA LYS A 755 8.23 32.70 12.85
C LYS A 755 9.08 31.80 13.73
N GLY A 756 8.60 31.44 14.92
CA GLY A 756 9.22 30.41 15.74
C GLY A 756 8.90 30.54 17.21
N PHE A 757 9.11 29.44 17.92
CA PHE A 757 8.99 29.36 19.38
C PHE A 757 9.84 28.19 19.89
N LYS A 758 10.19 28.23 21.16
CA LYS A 758 10.75 27.08 21.91
C LYS A 758 9.66 26.32 22.64
N THR A 759 8.75 27.06 23.25
CA THR A 759 7.65 26.49 24.05
C THR A 759 6.39 27.32 23.87
N VAL A 760 5.23 26.67 23.69
CA VAL A 760 3.90 27.27 23.80
C VAL A 760 3.13 26.52 24.88
N GLU A 761 2.58 27.26 25.86
CA GLU A 761 1.79 26.73 26.96
C GLU A 761 0.36 27.30 26.87
N ILE A 762 -0.62 26.43 26.84
CA ILE A 762 -2.05 26.75 26.66
C ILE A 762 -2.81 26.27 27.89
N PHE A 763 -3.48 27.22 28.60
CA PHE A 763 -4.16 26.99 29.88
C PHE A 763 -5.69 27.12 29.77
#